data_9381f5d4183fec3c1c30eb45ed559cec
#
_entry.id   9381f5d4183fec3c1c30eb45ed559cec
#
_cell.length_a   1.000
_cell.length_b   1.000
_cell.length_c   1.000
_cell.angle_alpha   90.00
_cell.angle_beta   90.00
_cell.angle_gamma   90.00
#
_symmetry.space_group_name_H-M   'P 1'
#
loop_
_entity.id
_entity.type
_entity.pdbx_description
1 polymer ?
#
loop_
_entity_poly.entity_id
_entity_poly.type
_entity_poly.pdbx_seq_one_letter_code
_entity_poly.pdbx_strand_id
1 'polypeptide(L)'
;MKNYIVMLVLACVSMSLYAVNPIKEGNMIAGHVIVKGTEESIPFATVMILGTNRGAVSNEEGQFEFRKLAAGKYTLRVQVMGYKTQEKTITVSAEATSVVHFQMEEESFMTDEVVVSANRNEVSRKAAPVVVNVMSAKLFETVNSTDLAKSLNFQSGLRVENNCQNCGFPQVRINGLEGPYSQILINSRPIISALSGVYGLEQIPVNMIERVEVVRGGGSALFGANAVGGTINIITKDPINNSFQVASTMSNMNGKSWEQYMGGNVSLVAKDNSYGIALYETYRNRNPYDADGDGFSELGKLNMNTFGMRAYYRPNYFSRINVEYHTTNEFRRGGNKFNLQPHESDITEQTKHIINSGGLSYDRYWGEKHKMSVYGSIQHTDRNSYYGAQQDMNAYGKTNDLTWVVGGMYVGNMDRCLFAPATFTGGVEYQNNSLHDVMTGYHRDMQQDVRIAGGFVQNEWRLNRWTMLVGARLDKHNLIDHPIFSPRVNFLYKPSDNLQARLTYSTGFRAPQAYDEDLHVTAVGGEGVQIRLAEGLREERSNSFSGSVDWSFPMGHWQSNILLEGFYTDLHHVFVLEDIGLDENGDKIKERRNGSGAKVYGVNLDAKVAHGREAQLQLGFTVQRSRYNRAEIWTSEGEEEQTTKRMPRTPDYYGYFTFTSAPLKSFDFSLSGTYTGKMIVPHMAGYIEKSRMEHTSQFVDLNLKLNYTFVLKDHIKMQVNGGVQNIFNSFQKDLDKGEFRDAGYFYGPTQPRTYFVGIKIMN
;
A
#
# COMPACT_ATOMS: atom_id res chain seq x y z
N MET A 1 -0.67 -31.40 -13.14
CA MET A 1 0.21 -30.26 -12.88
C MET A 1 0.86 -30.25 -11.49
N LYS A 2 0.26 -30.81 -10.43
CA LYS A 2 0.87 -30.85 -9.07
C LYS A 2 2.23 -31.58 -8.97
N ASN A 3 2.48 -32.59 -9.80
CA ASN A 3 3.71 -33.39 -9.69
C ASN A 3 4.93 -32.83 -10.44
N TYR A 4 4.73 -31.85 -11.35
CA TYR A 4 5.84 -31.26 -12.10
C TYR A 4 6.51 -30.10 -11.33
N ILE A 5 5.78 -29.41 -10.45
CA ILE A 5 6.33 -28.31 -9.61
C ILE A 5 7.28 -28.89 -8.56
N VAL A 6 6.93 -30.02 -7.95
CA VAL A 6 7.79 -30.71 -6.98
C VAL A 6 9.07 -31.25 -7.63
N MET A 7 9.01 -31.72 -8.87
CA MET A 7 10.20 -32.15 -9.62
C MET A 7 11.12 -31.00 -10.01
N LEU A 8 10.56 -29.83 -10.31
CA LEU A 8 11.37 -28.64 -10.65
C LEU A 8 12.13 -28.10 -9.43
N VAL A 9 11.50 -28.12 -8.26
CA VAL A 9 12.14 -27.72 -7.00
C VAL A 9 13.22 -28.70 -6.57
N LEU A 10 13.02 -30.00 -6.75
CA LEU A 10 14.04 -31.05 -6.48
C LEU A 10 15.19 -31.00 -7.48
N ALA A 11 14.97 -30.68 -8.74
CA ALA A 11 16.02 -30.54 -9.75
C ALA A 11 16.93 -29.31 -9.51
N CYS A 12 16.41 -28.22 -8.91
CA CYS A 12 17.22 -27.05 -8.54
C CYS A 12 18.12 -27.29 -7.31
N VAL A 13 17.79 -28.26 -6.45
CA VAL A 13 18.56 -28.58 -5.24
C VAL A 13 19.76 -29.51 -5.54
N SER A 14 19.74 -30.26 -6.66
CA SER A 14 20.77 -31.26 -6.97
C SER A 14 21.97 -30.74 -7.80
N MET A 15 22.05 -29.45 -8.15
CA MET A 15 23.14 -28.90 -8.99
C MET A 15 24.27 -28.18 -8.24
N SER A 16 24.46 -28.42 -6.95
CA SER A 16 25.49 -27.68 -6.17
C SER A 16 26.49 -28.60 -5.48
N LEU A 17 27.19 -29.44 -6.24
CA LEU A 17 28.38 -30.11 -5.75
C LEU A 17 29.50 -30.00 -6.80
N TYR A 18 30.18 -28.86 -6.84
CA TYR A 18 31.50 -28.74 -7.44
C TYR A 18 32.50 -28.11 -6.46
N ALA A 19 33.66 -28.78 -6.40
CA ALA A 19 34.75 -28.53 -5.48
C ALA A 19 35.29 -27.09 -5.53
N VAL A 20 35.47 -26.48 -4.36
CA VAL A 20 36.09 -25.20 -4.19
C VAL A 20 37.59 -25.34 -4.08
N ASN A 21 38.35 -24.76 -5.01
CA ASN A 21 39.78 -24.56 -4.87
C ASN A 21 40.08 -23.53 -3.75
N PRO A 22 41.18 -23.67 -3.00
CA PRO A 22 41.55 -22.75 -1.93
C PRO A 22 41.87 -21.36 -2.51
N ILE A 23 41.14 -20.32 -2.03
CA ILE A 23 41.22 -18.94 -2.50
C ILE A 23 42.31 -18.23 -1.70
N LYS A 24 43.24 -17.54 -2.39
CA LYS A 24 44.20 -16.62 -1.79
C LYS A 24 43.46 -15.52 -1.02
N GLU A 25 43.83 -15.32 0.25
CA GLU A 25 43.34 -14.22 1.07
C GLU A 25 43.89 -12.89 0.49
N GLY A 26 43.02 -12.09 -0.07
CA GLY A 26 43.28 -10.78 -0.62
C GLY A 26 41.99 -10.19 -1.20
N ASN A 27 41.88 -8.88 -1.30
CA ASN A 27 40.73 -8.18 -1.83
C ASN A 27 39.44 -8.33 -0.99
N MET A 28 39.54 -8.07 0.30
CA MET A 28 38.43 -8.18 1.25
C MET A 28 38.20 -6.84 1.97
N ILE A 29 36.95 -6.50 2.21
CA ILE A 29 36.56 -5.51 3.24
C ILE A 29 36.03 -6.29 4.42
N ALA A 30 36.58 -6.04 5.60
CA ALA A 30 36.03 -6.46 6.88
C ALA A 30 35.62 -5.23 7.69
N GLY A 31 34.56 -5.36 8.46
CA GLY A 31 34.12 -4.20 9.23
C GLY A 31 33.33 -4.57 10.47
N HIS A 32 33.09 -3.57 11.29
CA HIS A 32 32.37 -3.69 12.56
C HIS A 32 31.38 -2.53 12.67
N VAL A 33 30.15 -2.82 13.06
CA VAL A 33 29.09 -1.85 13.29
C VAL A 33 28.81 -1.79 14.78
N ILE A 34 29.01 -0.61 15.39
CA ILE A 34 28.88 -0.39 16.83
C ILE A 34 28.04 0.86 17.11
N VAL A 35 27.51 0.95 18.33
CA VAL A 35 26.80 2.15 18.79
C VAL A 35 27.82 3.24 19.11
N LYS A 36 27.61 4.46 18.67
CA LYS A 36 28.45 5.60 18.94
C LYS A 36 28.47 5.92 20.43
N GLY A 37 29.64 5.88 21.03
CA GLY A 37 29.88 6.26 22.44
C GLY A 37 29.75 5.12 23.45
N THR A 38 29.24 3.94 23.11
CA THR A 38 29.12 2.79 24.02
C THR A 38 29.96 1.59 23.60
N GLU A 39 30.43 1.55 22.35
CA GLU A 39 31.10 0.39 21.71
C GLU A 39 30.24 -0.90 21.67
N GLU A 40 28.97 -0.83 22.02
CA GLU A 40 28.04 -1.94 21.94
C GLU A 40 27.90 -2.36 20.47
N SER A 41 28.05 -3.65 20.17
CA SER A 41 27.91 -4.20 18.82
C SER A 41 26.48 -4.13 18.32
N ILE A 42 26.31 -3.76 17.07
CA ILE A 42 24.98 -3.72 16.42
C ILE A 42 24.86 -4.93 15.50
N PRO A 43 24.09 -5.95 15.90
CA PRO A 43 23.81 -7.12 15.06
C PRO A 43 22.83 -6.77 13.95
N PHE A 44 22.92 -7.53 12.87
CA PHE A 44 21.99 -7.52 11.75
C PHE A 44 21.86 -6.15 11.03
N ALA A 45 22.89 -5.32 11.10
CA ALA A 45 22.99 -4.11 10.30
C ALA A 45 23.24 -4.48 8.82
N THR A 46 22.45 -3.92 7.93
CA THR A 46 22.64 -4.10 6.49
C THR A 46 23.73 -3.17 6.00
N VAL A 47 24.76 -3.73 5.38
CA VAL A 47 25.87 -3.00 4.76
C VAL A 47 25.83 -3.21 3.26
N MET A 48 25.72 -2.15 2.47
CA MET A 48 25.64 -2.23 1.01
C MET A 48 26.82 -1.51 0.37
N ILE A 49 27.35 -2.08 -0.72
CA ILE A 49 28.30 -1.37 -1.60
C ILE A 49 27.46 -0.61 -2.63
N LEU A 50 27.52 0.72 -2.57
CA LEU A 50 26.77 1.58 -3.50
C LEU A 50 27.19 1.34 -4.96
N GLY A 51 26.26 1.47 -5.89
CA GLY A 51 26.48 1.19 -7.31
C GLY A 51 26.66 -0.28 -7.66
N THR A 52 26.36 -1.16 -6.71
CA THR A 52 26.34 -2.61 -6.89
C THR A 52 25.12 -3.21 -6.20
N ASN A 53 24.84 -4.46 -6.48
CA ASN A 53 23.84 -5.24 -5.73
C ASN A 53 24.45 -5.98 -4.54
N ARG A 54 25.64 -5.60 -4.08
CA ARG A 54 26.36 -6.33 -3.06
C ARG A 54 26.02 -5.79 -1.68
N GLY A 55 25.44 -6.64 -0.85
CA GLY A 55 25.15 -6.36 0.55
C GLY A 55 25.73 -7.46 1.45
N ALA A 56 26.02 -7.10 2.67
CA ALA A 56 26.32 -7.99 3.78
C ALA A 56 25.45 -7.59 4.98
N VAL A 57 25.23 -8.51 5.90
CA VAL A 57 24.54 -8.24 7.16
C VAL A 57 25.54 -8.52 8.28
N SER A 58 25.64 -7.62 9.26
CA SER A 58 26.51 -7.85 10.40
C SER A 58 26.03 -9.04 11.23
N ASN A 59 26.97 -9.86 11.72
CA ASN A 59 26.69 -10.94 12.65
C ASN A 59 26.29 -10.41 14.04
N GLU A 60 26.16 -11.29 15.01
CA GLU A 60 25.80 -10.93 16.39
C GLU A 60 26.80 -10.04 17.09
N GLU A 61 28.07 -10.20 16.76
CA GLU A 61 29.18 -9.36 17.21
C GLU A 61 29.30 -8.06 16.39
N GLY A 62 28.31 -7.74 15.51
CA GLY A 62 28.33 -6.54 14.69
C GLY A 62 29.31 -6.58 13.51
N GLN A 63 29.94 -7.73 13.24
CA GLN A 63 30.98 -7.88 12.22
C GLN A 63 30.36 -8.20 10.84
N PHE A 64 30.94 -7.66 9.79
CA PHE A 64 30.57 -7.97 8.40
C PHE A 64 31.80 -8.10 7.51
N GLU A 65 31.66 -8.79 6.38
CA GLU A 65 32.72 -8.93 5.40
C GLU A 65 32.23 -8.96 3.96
N PHE A 66 33.07 -8.44 3.07
CA PHE A 66 32.93 -8.57 1.63
C PHE A 66 34.20 -9.19 1.06
N ARG A 67 34.10 -10.40 0.53
CA ARG A 67 35.22 -11.13 -0.07
C ARG A 67 35.22 -10.98 -1.59
N LYS A 68 36.35 -11.21 -2.23
CA LYS A 68 36.51 -11.23 -3.70
C LYS A 68 36.12 -9.90 -4.36
N LEU A 69 36.59 -8.78 -3.83
CA LEU A 69 36.45 -7.47 -4.43
C LEU A 69 37.61 -7.19 -5.37
N ALA A 70 37.37 -6.51 -6.51
CA ALA A 70 38.48 -5.97 -7.29
C ALA A 70 39.16 -4.82 -6.52
N ALA A 71 40.44 -4.57 -6.77
CA ALA A 71 41.09 -3.38 -6.24
C ALA A 71 40.41 -2.12 -6.76
N GLY A 72 40.10 -1.17 -5.88
CA GLY A 72 39.38 0.03 -6.23
C GLY A 72 38.77 0.76 -5.05
N LYS A 73 38.08 1.87 -5.31
CA LYS A 73 37.34 2.63 -4.30
C LYS A 73 35.88 2.11 -4.24
N TYR A 74 35.38 1.91 -3.03
CA TYR A 74 34.01 1.48 -2.78
C TYR A 74 33.38 2.36 -1.73
N THR A 75 32.16 2.80 -1.95
CA THR A 75 31.35 3.49 -0.96
C THR A 75 30.41 2.50 -0.30
N LEU A 76 30.54 2.32 1.00
CA LEU A 76 29.70 1.47 1.83
C LEU A 76 28.62 2.30 2.49
N ARG A 77 27.38 1.82 2.48
CA ARG A 77 26.25 2.37 3.22
C ARG A 77 25.81 1.36 4.25
N VAL A 78 25.72 1.79 5.51
CA VAL A 78 25.19 0.98 6.62
C VAL A 78 23.82 1.50 7.02
N GLN A 79 22.86 0.58 7.11
CA GLN A 79 21.49 0.84 7.54
C GLN A 79 21.07 -0.19 8.58
N VAL A 80 20.51 0.28 9.68
CA VAL A 80 19.91 -0.57 10.71
C VAL A 80 18.80 0.20 11.40
N MET A 81 17.72 -0.51 11.74
CA MET A 81 16.56 0.09 12.38
C MET A 81 16.94 0.76 13.70
N GLY A 82 16.56 2.03 13.88
CA GLY A 82 16.81 2.82 15.06
C GLY A 82 18.16 3.55 15.08
N TYR A 83 18.86 3.60 13.94
CA TYR A 83 20.13 4.31 13.80
C TYR A 83 20.16 5.12 12.50
N LYS A 84 20.92 6.23 12.52
CA LYS A 84 21.16 7.05 11.33
C LYS A 84 21.97 6.27 10.30
N THR A 85 21.52 6.30 9.05
CA THR A 85 22.29 5.75 7.92
C THR A 85 23.65 6.42 7.81
N GLN A 86 24.71 5.64 7.64
CA GLN A 86 26.08 6.14 7.42
C GLN A 86 26.65 5.64 6.11
N GLU A 87 27.45 6.50 5.48
CA GLU A 87 28.22 6.16 4.29
C GLU A 87 29.71 6.42 4.51
N LYS A 88 30.56 5.48 4.11
CA LYS A 88 32.02 5.62 4.13
C LYS A 88 32.64 5.08 2.85
N THR A 89 33.57 5.84 2.29
CA THR A 89 34.36 5.39 1.13
C THR A 89 35.65 4.75 1.62
N ILE A 90 35.94 3.54 1.13
CA ILE A 90 37.13 2.77 1.43
C ILE A 90 37.84 2.35 0.14
N THR A 91 39.16 2.27 0.19
CA THR A 91 39.98 1.78 -0.93
C THR A 91 40.40 0.34 -0.66
N VAL A 92 40.07 -0.56 -1.56
CA VAL A 92 40.46 -1.98 -1.50
C VAL A 92 41.76 -2.16 -2.29
N SER A 93 42.78 -2.72 -1.63
CA SER A 93 44.03 -3.09 -2.30
C SER A 93 44.06 -4.59 -2.63
N ALA A 94 44.90 -4.96 -3.61
CA ALA A 94 45.02 -6.36 -4.06
C ALA A 94 45.65 -7.32 -3.04
N GLU A 95 46.34 -6.79 -2.01
CA GLU A 95 47.22 -7.58 -1.13
C GLU A 95 46.81 -7.54 0.35
N ALA A 96 45.82 -6.72 0.75
CA ALA A 96 45.44 -6.55 2.16
C ALA A 96 43.92 -6.48 2.33
N THR A 97 43.46 -6.95 3.50
CA THR A 97 42.12 -6.71 3.99
C THR A 97 41.96 -5.24 4.39
N SER A 98 40.99 -4.57 3.78
CA SER A 98 40.63 -3.21 4.16
C SER A 98 39.62 -3.24 5.32
N VAL A 99 39.93 -2.59 6.43
CA VAL A 99 39.08 -2.59 7.62
C VAL A 99 38.32 -1.28 7.74
N VAL A 100 37.02 -1.34 8.08
CA VAL A 100 36.15 -0.19 8.30
C VAL A 100 35.28 -0.36 9.54
N HIS A 101 35.18 0.66 10.37
CA HIS A 101 34.28 0.69 11.52
C HIS A 101 33.21 1.75 11.32
N PHE A 102 31.96 1.37 11.63
CA PHE A 102 30.82 2.28 11.62
C PHE A 102 30.36 2.51 13.06
N GLN A 103 30.38 3.75 13.51
CA GLN A 103 29.86 4.19 14.80
C GLN A 103 28.49 4.81 14.57
N MET A 104 27.44 4.04 14.78
CA MET A 104 26.06 4.42 14.46
C MET A 104 25.48 5.31 15.57
N GLU A 105 24.91 6.44 15.19
CA GLU A 105 24.12 7.28 16.08
C GLU A 105 22.69 6.75 16.17
N GLU A 106 22.16 6.60 17.38
CA GLU A 106 20.75 6.24 17.55
C GLU A 106 19.83 7.31 16.95
N GLU A 107 18.85 6.87 16.20
CA GLU A 107 17.80 7.70 15.63
C GLU A 107 16.44 7.07 15.96
N SER A 108 15.66 7.72 16.81
CA SER A 108 14.36 7.21 17.25
C SER A 108 13.32 7.24 16.14
N PHE A 109 13.46 8.16 15.20
CA PHE A 109 12.66 8.22 13.97
C PHE A 109 13.55 7.92 12.78
N MET A 110 13.13 7.01 11.95
CA MET A 110 13.79 6.73 10.67
C MET A 110 13.56 7.93 9.71
N THR A 111 14.16 9.07 10.02
CA THR A 111 14.03 10.28 9.19
C THR A 111 14.82 10.16 7.90
N ASP A 112 15.78 9.24 7.87
CA ASP A 112 16.71 9.03 6.75
C ASP A 112 16.44 7.71 6.00
N GLU A 113 15.20 7.21 6.08
CA GLU A 113 14.74 6.03 5.32
C GLU A 113 14.95 6.23 3.82
N VAL A 114 15.38 5.15 3.16
CA VAL A 114 15.46 5.12 1.69
C VAL A 114 14.06 4.88 1.13
N VAL A 115 13.67 5.71 0.19
CA VAL A 115 12.38 5.64 -0.52
C VAL A 115 12.62 5.51 -2.02
N VAL A 116 11.70 4.89 -2.73
CA VAL A 116 11.74 4.72 -4.19
C VAL A 116 10.61 5.45 -4.91
N SER A 117 9.53 5.78 -4.22
CA SER A 117 8.33 6.38 -4.82
C SER A 117 8.52 7.84 -5.23
N ALA A 118 9.57 8.51 -4.75
CA ALA A 118 9.86 9.90 -5.12
C ALA A 118 10.23 10.06 -6.60
N ASN A 119 11.07 9.16 -7.13
CA ASN A 119 11.66 9.28 -8.47
C ASN A 119 11.95 7.93 -9.14
N ARG A 120 11.36 6.82 -8.66
CA ARG A 120 11.63 5.43 -9.06
C ARG A 120 13.09 4.98 -8.88
N ASN A 121 13.83 5.68 -8.05
CA ASN A 121 15.19 5.33 -7.65
C ASN A 121 15.35 5.45 -6.14
N GLU A 122 16.27 4.69 -5.57
CA GLU A 122 16.57 4.75 -4.15
C GLU A 122 17.15 6.10 -3.77
N VAL A 123 16.46 6.83 -2.90
CA VAL A 123 16.88 8.13 -2.39
C VAL A 123 16.52 8.24 -0.91
N SER A 124 17.36 8.92 -0.12
CA SER A 124 16.96 9.26 1.26
C SER A 124 15.71 10.11 1.26
N ARG A 125 14.75 9.83 2.15
CA ARG A 125 13.51 10.60 2.32
C ARG A 125 13.77 12.09 2.51
N LYS A 126 14.83 12.44 3.24
CA LYS A 126 15.27 13.84 3.41
C LYS A 126 15.80 14.47 2.13
N ALA A 127 16.35 13.67 1.21
CA ALA A 127 16.86 14.18 -0.07
C ALA A 127 15.79 14.19 -1.17
N ALA A 128 14.66 13.54 -0.95
CA ALA A 128 13.57 13.46 -1.91
C ALA A 128 12.91 14.84 -2.12
N PRO A 129 12.77 15.32 -3.37
CA PRO A 129 12.17 16.62 -3.67
C PRO A 129 10.64 16.63 -3.54
N VAL A 130 10.03 15.49 -3.29
CA VAL A 130 8.60 15.33 -2.98
C VAL A 130 8.44 14.73 -1.60
N VAL A 131 7.32 15.04 -0.93
CA VAL A 131 6.99 14.41 0.36
C VAL A 131 6.64 12.94 0.13
N VAL A 132 7.40 12.04 0.74
CA VAL A 132 7.09 10.61 0.81
C VAL A 132 6.86 10.26 2.26
N ASN A 133 5.65 9.84 2.58
CA ASN A 133 5.31 9.31 3.90
C ASN A 133 5.58 7.82 3.92
N VAL A 134 6.24 7.36 4.97
CA VAL A 134 6.62 5.95 5.11
C VAL A 134 5.94 5.36 6.33
N MET A 135 5.27 4.25 6.11
CA MET A 135 4.65 3.41 7.12
C MET A 135 5.47 2.13 7.24
N SER A 136 6.15 1.96 8.35
CA SER A 136 7.04 0.80 8.58
C SER A 136 6.27 -0.43 9.05
N ALA A 137 6.86 -1.62 8.91
CA ALA A 137 6.32 -2.87 9.46
C ALA A 137 6.05 -2.77 10.98
N LYS A 138 6.87 -1.99 11.73
CA LYS A 138 6.65 -1.75 13.17
C LYS A 138 5.33 -1.02 13.45
N LEU A 139 4.91 -0.08 12.59
CA LEU A 139 3.61 0.58 12.74
C LEU A 139 2.47 -0.43 12.66
N PHE A 140 2.52 -1.37 11.71
CA PHE A 140 1.50 -2.41 11.55
C PHE A 140 1.41 -3.30 12.79
N GLU A 141 2.54 -3.65 13.38
CA GLU A 141 2.58 -4.39 14.65
C GLU A 141 2.02 -3.55 15.82
N THR A 142 2.38 -2.26 15.90
CA THR A 142 1.91 -1.34 16.94
C THR A 142 0.38 -1.23 16.97
N VAL A 143 -0.25 -1.09 15.81
CA VAL A 143 -1.71 -0.95 15.70
C VAL A 143 -2.45 -2.29 15.61
N ASN A 144 -1.74 -3.41 15.76
CA ASN A 144 -2.28 -4.77 15.67
C ASN A 144 -3.08 -5.01 14.38
N SER A 145 -2.52 -4.59 13.26
CA SER A 145 -3.19 -4.76 11.97
C SER A 145 -2.86 -6.11 11.35
N THR A 146 -3.87 -6.79 10.84
CA THR A 146 -3.76 -8.07 10.13
C THR A 146 -3.70 -7.90 8.61
N ASP A 147 -4.09 -6.74 8.11
CA ASP A 147 -4.13 -6.36 6.70
C ASP A 147 -3.69 -4.91 6.48
N LEU A 148 -3.41 -4.57 5.23
CA LEU A 148 -2.95 -3.23 4.87
C LEU A 148 -4.03 -2.17 5.08
N ALA A 149 -5.30 -2.47 4.78
CA ALA A 149 -6.38 -1.50 4.81
C ALA A 149 -6.49 -0.78 6.16
N LYS A 150 -6.52 -1.53 7.28
CA LYS A 150 -6.59 -0.96 8.63
C LYS A 150 -5.41 -0.04 8.94
N SER A 151 -4.20 -0.42 8.51
CA SER A 151 -2.98 0.33 8.79
C SER A 151 -2.98 1.70 8.14
N LEU A 152 -3.58 1.85 6.96
CA LEU A 152 -3.57 3.11 6.19
C LEU A 152 -4.29 4.26 6.91
N ASN A 153 -5.18 3.98 7.87
CA ASN A 153 -5.79 5.01 8.74
C ASN A 153 -4.79 5.71 9.67
N PHE A 154 -3.60 5.15 9.86
CA PHE A 154 -2.53 5.72 10.69
C PHE A 154 -1.52 6.51 9.86
N GLN A 155 -2.02 7.23 8.85
CA GLN A 155 -1.26 8.19 8.06
C GLN A 155 -2.11 9.42 7.75
N SER A 156 -1.57 10.62 7.97
CA SER A 156 -2.27 11.87 7.64
C SER A 156 -2.64 11.93 6.15
N GLY A 157 -3.79 12.50 5.83
CA GLY A 157 -4.30 12.55 4.46
C GLY A 157 -4.88 11.24 3.94
N LEU A 158 -4.80 10.13 4.70
CA LEU A 158 -5.40 8.86 4.32
C LEU A 158 -6.56 8.51 5.24
N ARG A 159 -7.58 7.89 4.66
CA ARG A 159 -8.70 7.30 5.39
C ARG A 159 -9.21 6.08 4.64
N VAL A 160 -9.41 5.00 5.36
CA VAL A 160 -10.05 3.78 4.84
C VAL A 160 -11.46 3.69 5.42
N GLU A 161 -12.41 3.41 4.58
CA GLU A 161 -13.80 3.18 4.93
C GLU A 161 -14.34 1.93 4.26
N ASN A 162 -15.36 1.33 4.82
CA ASN A 162 -16.18 0.34 4.14
C ASN A 162 -17.36 1.05 3.46
N ASN A 163 -17.56 0.79 2.18
CA ASN A 163 -18.64 1.40 1.40
C ASN A 163 -19.86 0.49 1.26
N CYS A 164 -19.76 -0.75 1.72
CA CYS A 164 -20.83 -1.72 1.61
C CYS A 164 -20.89 -2.61 2.85
N GLN A 165 -22.05 -2.69 3.44
CA GLN A 165 -22.34 -3.50 4.63
C GLN A 165 -22.27 -5.02 4.32
N ASN A 166 -22.78 -5.43 3.16
CA ASN A 166 -22.87 -6.84 2.80
C ASN A 166 -21.53 -7.39 2.29
N CYS A 167 -20.79 -6.66 1.43
CA CYS A 167 -19.53 -7.15 0.87
C CYS A 167 -18.30 -6.79 1.73
N GLY A 168 -18.40 -5.76 2.60
CA GLY A 168 -17.29 -5.30 3.43
C GLY A 168 -16.13 -4.77 2.61
N PHE A 169 -16.40 -3.98 1.60
CA PHE A 169 -15.43 -3.42 0.67
C PHE A 169 -14.66 -2.24 1.29
N PRO A 170 -13.34 -2.38 1.54
CA PRO A 170 -12.52 -1.30 2.05
C PRO A 170 -11.99 -0.42 0.91
N GLN A 171 -12.29 0.87 0.97
CA GLN A 171 -11.80 1.87 0.05
C GLN A 171 -10.84 2.84 0.75
N VAL A 172 -9.68 3.13 0.13
CA VAL A 172 -8.77 4.15 0.62
C VAL A 172 -9.05 5.49 -0.05
N ARG A 173 -9.18 6.55 0.75
CA ARG A 173 -9.26 7.93 0.27
C ARG A 173 -7.96 8.66 0.56
N ILE A 174 -7.41 9.35 -0.43
CA ILE A 174 -6.23 10.21 -0.28
C ILE A 174 -6.67 11.66 -0.37
N ASN A 175 -6.47 12.44 0.69
CA ASN A 175 -6.92 13.83 0.79
C ASN A 175 -8.39 14.00 0.39
N GLY A 176 -9.26 13.03 0.76
CA GLY A 176 -10.69 13.04 0.44
C GLY A 176 -11.07 12.59 -0.96
N LEU A 177 -10.13 12.29 -1.84
CA LEU A 177 -10.39 11.68 -3.14
C LEU A 177 -10.60 10.17 -3.00
N GLU A 178 -11.57 9.64 -3.73
CA GLU A 178 -12.02 8.25 -3.66
C GLU A 178 -10.96 7.23 -4.14
N GLY A 179 -11.20 5.95 -3.87
CA GLY A 179 -10.30 4.86 -4.21
C GLY A 179 -9.83 4.83 -5.66
N PRO A 180 -10.72 5.01 -6.66
CA PRO A 180 -10.34 5.04 -8.07
C PRO A 180 -9.30 6.09 -8.44
N TYR A 181 -9.13 7.11 -7.62
CA TYR A 181 -8.10 8.14 -7.79
C TYR A 181 -6.75 7.78 -7.15
N SER A 182 -6.66 6.61 -6.51
CA SER A 182 -5.47 6.16 -5.79
C SER A 182 -4.78 5.03 -6.53
N GLN A 183 -3.55 5.27 -6.99
CA GLN A 183 -2.74 4.24 -7.63
C GLN A 183 -2.06 3.36 -6.60
N ILE A 184 -2.40 2.07 -6.57
CA ILE A 184 -1.76 1.08 -5.70
C ILE A 184 -0.71 0.31 -6.50
N LEU A 185 0.49 0.23 -5.93
CA LEU A 185 1.65 -0.41 -6.54
C LEU A 185 2.23 -1.46 -5.61
N ILE A 186 2.78 -2.52 -6.16
CA ILE A 186 3.66 -3.46 -5.46
C ILE A 186 5.05 -3.38 -6.10
N ASN A 187 6.05 -3.02 -5.29
CA ASN A 187 7.43 -2.83 -5.74
C ASN A 187 7.52 -1.87 -6.97
N SER A 188 6.76 -0.76 -6.91
CA SER A 188 6.65 0.29 -7.95
C SER A 188 6.01 -0.18 -9.26
N ARG A 189 5.24 -1.28 -9.26
CA ARG A 189 4.56 -1.83 -10.45
C ARG A 189 3.06 -1.80 -10.26
N PRO A 190 2.30 -1.27 -11.22
CA PRO A 190 0.84 -1.27 -11.18
C PRO A 190 0.31 -2.65 -11.60
N ILE A 191 0.13 -3.55 -10.64
CA ILE A 191 -0.43 -4.89 -10.88
C ILE A 191 -1.87 -5.04 -10.37
N ILE A 192 -2.37 -4.03 -9.66
CA ILE A 192 -3.74 -4.05 -9.15
C ILE A 192 -4.66 -3.52 -10.25
N SER A 193 -5.55 -4.37 -10.74
CA SER A 193 -6.58 -4.04 -11.72
C SER A 193 -7.79 -3.37 -11.07
N ALA A 194 -8.76 -2.90 -11.86
CA ALA A 194 -10.03 -2.39 -11.37
C ALA A 194 -10.75 -3.42 -10.47
N LEU A 195 -10.77 -4.70 -10.86
CA LEU A 195 -11.35 -5.77 -10.06
C LEU A 195 -10.60 -6.00 -8.74
N SER A 196 -9.27 -6.04 -8.78
CA SER A 196 -8.44 -6.22 -7.58
C SER A 196 -8.42 -4.98 -6.70
N GLY A 197 -8.67 -3.80 -7.23
CA GLY A 197 -8.78 -2.54 -6.49
C GLY A 197 -9.88 -2.58 -5.44
N VAL A 198 -10.94 -3.33 -5.71
CA VAL A 198 -12.09 -3.46 -4.81
C VAL A 198 -11.70 -4.12 -3.47
N TYR A 199 -11.05 -5.28 -3.49
CA TYR A 199 -10.72 -6.05 -2.27
C TYR A 199 -9.22 -6.14 -2.00
N GLY A 200 -8.39 -5.70 -2.91
CA GLY A 200 -6.95 -5.93 -2.92
C GLY A 200 -6.21 -5.45 -1.68
N LEU A 201 -6.67 -4.39 -1.03
CA LEU A 201 -6.03 -3.86 0.18
C LEU A 201 -6.11 -4.84 1.37
N GLU A 202 -7.19 -5.58 1.52
CA GLU A 202 -7.31 -6.61 2.57
C GLU A 202 -6.57 -7.91 2.20
N GLN A 203 -6.38 -8.16 0.92
CA GLN A 203 -5.71 -9.36 0.39
C GLN A 203 -4.18 -9.30 0.51
N ILE A 204 -3.61 -8.12 0.82
CA ILE A 204 -2.18 -7.93 1.00
C ILE A 204 -1.83 -8.12 2.48
N PRO A 205 -1.18 -9.25 2.85
CA PRO A 205 -0.86 -9.55 4.23
C PRO A 205 0.32 -8.71 4.72
N VAL A 206 0.19 -8.16 5.94
CA VAL A 206 1.21 -7.27 6.52
C VAL A 206 2.56 -7.96 6.76
N ASN A 207 2.59 -9.28 6.91
CA ASN A 207 3.83 -10.03 7.14
C ASN A 207 4.78 -10.04 5.93
N MET A 208 4.28 -9.80 4.71
CA MET A 208 5.11 -9.64 3.51
C MET A 208 5.65 -8.22 3.31
N ILE A 209 5.08 -7.24 4.02
CA ILE A 209 5.38 -5.82 3.80
C ILE A 209 6.61 -5.41 4.62
N GLU A 210 7.59 -4.80 3.96
CA GLU A 210 8.70 -4.10 4.60
C GLU A 210 8.28 -2.69 5.03
N ARG A 211 7.69 -1.94 4.09
CA ARG A 211 7.14 -0.61 4.29
C ARG A 211 6.12 -0.26 3.22
N VAL A 212 5.31 0.74 3.50
CA VAL A 212 4.41 1.36 2.52
C VAL A 212 4.83 2.81 2.34
N GLU A 213 5.04 3.20 1.10
CA GLU A 213 5.40 4.57 0.72
C GLU A 213 4.19 5.26 0.11
N VAL A 214 3.80 6.40 0.66
CA VAL A 214 2.65 7.18 0.22
C VAL A 214 3.11 8.52 -0.32
N VAL A 215 2.76 8.80 -1.57
CA VAL A 215 2.95 10.10 -2.22
C VAL A 215 1.57 10.68 -2.50
N ARG A 216 1.28 11.85 -1.98
CA ARG A 216 -0.01 12.55 -2.16
C ARG A 216 0.05 13.50 -3.35
N GLY A 217 -1.11 13.76 -3.96
CA GLY A 217 -1.22 14.58 -5.18
C GLY A 217 -0.94 13.78 -6.44
N GLY A 218 -1.06 14.40 -7.61
CA GLY A 218 -0.94 13.73 -8.90
C GLY A 218 0.38 12.98 -9.09
N GLY A 219 0.33 11.71 -9.42
CA GLY A 219 1.49 10.82 -9.60
C GLY A 219 1.68 10.32 -11.03
N SER A 220 0.81 10.72 -11.96
CA SER A 220 0.79 10.14 -13.32
C SER A 220 2.06 10.38 -14.12
N ALA A 221 2.81 11.43 -13.83
CA ALA A 221 4.12 11.69 -14.46
C ALA A 221 5.15 10.56 -14.22
N LEU A 222 4.95 9.71 -13.21
CA LEU A 222 5.80 8.53 -12.96
C LEU A 222 5.08 7.21 -13.17
N PHE A 223 3.84 7.13 -12.67
CA PHE A 223 3.14 5.87 -12.48
C PHE A 223 1.97 5.66 -13.45
N GLY A 224 1.69 6.66 -14.31
CA GLY A 224 0.66 6.56 -15.35
C GLY A 224 -0.76 6.73 -14.82
N ALA A 225 -1.70 6.02 -15.38
CA ALA A 225 -3.12 6.14 -15.10
C ALA A 225 -3.47 5.88 -13.61
N ASN A 226 -4.58 6.46 -13.15
CA ASN A 226 -5.17 6.32 -11.82
C ASN A 226 -4.41 7.00 -10.66
N ALA A 227 -3.23 7.56 -10.89
CA ALA A 227 -2.49 8.32 -9.88
C ALA A 227 -2.96 9.78 -9.81
N VAL A 228 -4.24 10.00 -9.58
CA VAL A 228 -4.90 11.33 -9.54
C VAL A 228 -4.79 11.97 -8.16
N GLY A 229 -5.17 11.23 -7.13
CA GLY A 229 -5.12 11.65 -5.73
C GLY A 229 -3.79 11.34 -5.05
N GLY A 230 -3.08 10.33 -5.55
CA GLY A 230 -1.80 9.90 -5.02
C GLY A 230 -1.43 8.47 -5.39
N THR A 231 -0.33 8.03 -4.80
CA THR A 231 0.22 6.69 -5.01
C THR A 231 0.53 6.03 -3.68
N ILE A 232 0.13 4.78 -3.52
CA ILE A 232 0.44 3.91 -2.40
C ILE A 232 1.33 2.77 -2.93
N ASN A 233 2.61 2.80 -2.59
CA ASN A 233 3.58 1.83 -3.08
C ASN A 233 3.98 0.87 -1.95
N ILE A 234 3.65 -0.39 -2.11
CA ILE A 234 3.91 -1.45 -1.15
C ILE A 234 5.26 -2.08 -1.48
N ILE A 235 6.21 -1.90 -0.60
CA ILE A 235 7.54 -2.51 -0.73
C ILE A 235 7.55 -3.80 0.07
N THR A 236 7.79 -4.90 -0.62
CA THR A 236 7.81 -6.23 0.00
C THR A 236 9.19 -6.54 0.59
N LYS A 237 9.20 -7.36 1.65
CA LYS A 237 10.45 -7.77 2.33
C LYS A 237 11.39 -8.50 1.39
N ASP A 238 12.63 -8.07 1.36
CA ASP A 238 13.73 -8.80 0.73
C ASP A 238 14.31 -9.86 1.70
N PRO A 239 14.69 -11.05 1.23
CA PRO A 239 15.47 -11.98 2.03
C PRO A 239 16.89 -11.44 2.21
N ILE A 240 17.19 -10.90 3.40
CA ILE A 240 18.51 -10.30 3.71
C ILE A 240 19.30 -11.11 4.72
N ASN A 241 18.64 -11.91 5.55
CA ASN A 241 19.23 -12.78 6.57
C ASN A 241 18.41 -14.05 6.75
N ASN A 242 18.99 -15.06 7.41
CA ASN A 242 18.24 -16.25 7.80
C ASN A 242 17.38 -15.89 9.01
N SER A 243 16.06 -16.01 8.84
CA SER A 243 15.11 -15.69 9.89
C SER A 243 13.80 -16.43 9.71
N PHE A 244 13.07 -16.59 10.79
CA PHE A 244 11.70 -17.06 10.75
C PHE A 244 10.80 -16.31 11.73
N GLN A 245 9.54 -16.26 11.41
CA GLN A 245 8.50 -15.73 12.30
C GLN A 245 7.21 -16.53 12.08
N VAL A 246 6.56 -16.93 13.16
CA VAL A 246 5.22 -17.51 13.14
C VAL A 246 4.37 -16.78 14.18
N ALA A 247 3.18 -16.38 13.79
CA ALA A 247 2.25 -15.65 14.66
C ALA A 247 0.83 -16.22 14.55
N SER A 248 0.11 -16.21 15.65
CA SER A 248 -1.32 -16.52 15.68
C SER A 248 -2.03 -15.51 16.59
N THR A 249 -3.18 -15.02 16.14
CA THR A 249 -4.01 -14.08 16.90
C THR A 249 -5.46 -14.53 16.84
N MET A 250 -6.10 -14.61 17.99
CA MET A 250 -7.54 -14.81 18.12
C MET A 250 -8.18 -13.51 18.58
N SER A 251 -9.25 -13.12 17.90
CA SER A 251 -9.99 -11.90 18.20
C SER A 251 -11.46 -12.19 18.41
N ASN A 252 -12.07 -11.51 19.36
CA ASN A 252 -13.51 -11.59 19.63
C ASN A 252 -14.15 -10.22 19.47
N MET A 253 -15.06 -10.10 18.53
CA MET A 253 -15.78 -8.87 18.23
C MET A 253 -17.01 -8.76 19.12
N ASN A 254 -16.94 -7.87 20.11
CA ASN A 254 -18.01 -7.49 21.05
C ASN A 254 -18.75 -8.68 21.71
N GLY A 255 -18.06 -9.81 21.92
CA GLY A 255 -18.65 -11.03 22.48
C GLY A 255 -19.48 -11.88 21.49
N LYS A 256 -19.74 -11.40 20.28
CA LYS A 256 -20.65 -11.99 19.30
C LYS A 256 -19.97 -12.83 18.22
N SER A 257 -18.78 -12.43 17.75
CA SER A 257 -18.12 -13.06 16.61
C SER A 257 -16.63 -13.25 16.85
N TRP A 258 -16.05 -14.27 16.20
CA TRP A 258 -14.65 -14.63 16.31
C TRP A 258 -13.92 -14.45 14.98
N GLU A 259 -12.67 -13.98 15.07
CA GLU A 259 -11.73 -13.92 13.97
C GLU A 259 -10.42 -14.57 14.39
N GLN A 260 -9.89 -15.44 13.54
CA GLN A 260 -8.58 -16.07 13.69
C GLN A 260 -7.65 -15.57 12.57
N TYR A 261 -6.45 -15.17 12.96
CA TYR A 261 -5.35 -14.88 12.06
C TYR A 261 -4.18 -15.79 12.40
N MET A 262 -3.56 -16.39 11.40
CA MET A 262 -2.27 -17.09 11.48
C MET A 262 -1.38 -16.59 10.36
N GLY A 263 -0.11 -16.34 10.67
CA GLY A 263 0.84 -15.89 9.68
C GLY A 263 2.24 -16.40 9.97
N GLY A 264 2.98 -16.73 8.92
CA GLY A 264 4.36 -17.16 9.02
C GLY A 264 5.20 -16.57 7.90
N ASN A 265 6.48 -16.38 8.17
CA ASN A 265 7.48 -16.09 7.16
C ASN A 265 8.80 -16.77 7.50
N VAL A 266 9.54 -17.15 6.46
CA VAL A 266 10.88 -17.73 6.53
C VAL A 266 11.73 -17.06 5.49
N SER A 267 12.93 -16.65 5.87
CA SER A 267 13.93 -16.10 4.97
C SER A 267 15.21 -16.92 5.05
N LEU A 268 15.73 -17.31 3.91
CA LEU A 268 16.97 -18.07 3.76
C LEU A 268 17.88 -17.37 2.77
N VAL A 269 19.13 -17.17 3.16
CA VAL A 269 20.13 -16.43 2.38
C VAL A 269 21.44 -17.19 2.36
N ALA A 270 22.05 -17.26 1.19
CA ALA A 270 23.39 -17.84 1.03
C ALA A 270 24.42 -17.02 1.79
N LYS A 271 25.46 -17.69 2.34
CA LYS A 271 26.53 -17.02 3.12
C LYS A 271 27.24 -15.91 2.34
N ASP A 272 27.33 -16.02 1.03
CA ASP A 272 27.94 -15.04 0.13
C ASP A 272 26.90 -14.04 -0.46
N ASN A 273 25.66 -14.10 -0.01
CA ASN A 273 24.56 -13.29 -0.50
C ASN A 273 24.32 -13.40 -2.03
N SER A 274 24.77 -14.48 -2.67
CA SER A 274 24.56 -14.71 -4.10
C SER A 274 23.10 -15.03 -4.45
N TYR A 275 22.35 -15.63 -3.53
CA TYR A 275 20.91 -15.86 -3.66
C TYR A 275 20.22 -15.82 -2.30
N GLY A 276 18.94 -15.58 -2.33
CA GLY A 276 18.08 -15.64 -1.15
C GLY A 276 16.63 -15.88 -1.54
N ILE A 277 15.88 -16.47 -0.63
CA ILE A 277 14.44 -16.71 -0.77
C ILE A 277 13.72 -16.38 0.53
N ALA A 278 12.61 -15.66 0.43
CA ALA A 278 11.64 -15.45 1.49
C ALA A 278 10.33 -16.12 1.10
N LEU A 279 9.76 -16.88 2.02
CA LEU A 279 8.44 -17.49 1.91
C LEU A 279 7.55 -16.89 2.98
N TYR A 280 6.28 -16.68 2.66
CA TYR A 280 5.28 -16.25 3.64
C TYR A 280 3.95 -16.94 3.37
N GLU A 281 3.21 -17.15 4.44
CA GLU A 281 1.85 -17.68 4.41
C GLU A 281 0.99 -16.95 5.43
N THR A 282 -0.29 -16.74 5.11
CA THR A 282 -1.28 -16.23 6.02
C THR A 282 -2.60 -16.96 5.84
N TYR A 283 -3.23 -17.24 6.97
CA TYR A 283 -4.58 -17.73 7.04
C TYR A 283 -5.42 -16.79 7.89
N ARG A 284 -6.59 -16.40 7.41
CA ARG A 284 -7.55 -15.55 8.11
C ARG A 284 -8.95 -16.14 8.00
N ASN A 285 -9.61 -16.31 9.12
CA ASN A 285 -10.98 -16.79 9.17
C ASN A 285 -11.79 -15.92 10.13
N ARG A 286 -12.86 -15.31 9.65
CA ARG A 286 -13.78 -14.47 10.41
C ARG A 286 -15.20 -15.02 10.26
N ASN A 287 -15.89 -15.19 11.38
CA ASN A 287 -17.31 -15.43 11.39
C ASN A 287 -18.08 -14.14 11.11
N PRO A 288 -19.32 -14.20 10.60
CA PRO A 288 -20.12 -13.01 10.40
C PRO A 288 -20.41 -12.32 11.75
N TYR A 289 -20.48 -10.99 11.72
CA TYR A 289 -20.81 -10.16 12.86
C TYR A 289 -22.09 -9.38 12.57
N ASP A 290 -23.11 -9.63 13.38
CA ASP A 290 -24.39 -8.94 13.41
C ASP A 290 -24.37 -7.95 14.58
N ALA A 291 -24.37 -6.65 14.29
CA ALA A 291 -24.21 -5.60 15.28
C ALA A 291 -25.48 -5.37 16.09
N ASP A 292 -26.63 -5.31 15.44
CA ASP A 292 -27.91 -4.90 16.01
C ASP A 292 -28.88 -6.05 16.31
N GLY A 293 -28.54 -7.29 15.90
CA GLY A 293 -29.28 -8.50 16.22
C GLY A 293 -30.49 -8.78 15.31
N ASP A 294 -30.48 -8.24 14.11
CA ASP A 294 -31.56 -8.42 13.13
C ASP A 294 -31.39 -9.69 12.27
N GLY A 295 -30.28 -10.42 12.44
CA GLY A 295 -29.95 -11.64 11.70
C GLY A 295 -29.15 -11.41 10.43
N PHE A 296 -28.83 -10.16 10.10
CA PHE A 296 -28.00 -9.77 8.96
C PHE A 296 -26.64 -9.26 9.44
N SER A 297 -25.59 -9.51 8.65
CA SER A 297 -24.25 -9.12 9.06
C SER A 297 -23.89 -7.70 8.64
N GLU A 298 -23.18 -6.98 9.51
CA GLU A 298 -22.46 -5.72 9.21
C GLU A 298 -21.00 -6.00 8.82
N LEU A 299 -20.45 -7.13 9.30
CA LEU A 299 -19.17 -7.63 8.81
C LEU A 299 -19.37 -9.07 8.35
N GLY A 300 -19.13 -9.30 7.08
CA GLY A 300 -19.35 -10.59 6.44
C GLY A 300 -18.37 -11.67 6.93
N LYS A 301 -18.76 -12.93 6.69
CA LYS A 301 -17.87 -14.09 6.82
C LYS A 301 -16.68 -13.95 5.86
N LEU A 302 -15.49 -14.27 6.33
CA LEU A 302 -14.26 -14.27 5.55
C LEU A 302 -13.47 -15.53 5.81
N ASN A 303 -13.01 -16.19 4.75
CA ASN A 303 -11.98 -17.24 4.82
C ASN A 303 -10.97 -16.96 3.73
N MET A 304 -9.72 -16.70 4.11
CA MET A 304 -8.66 -16.32 3.19
C MET A 304 -7.38 -17.07 3.52
N ASN A 305 -6.73 -17.57 2.48
CA ASN A 305 -5.40 -18.15 2.55
C ASN A 305 -4.53 -17.49 1.48
N THR A 306 -3.39 -16.94 1.88
CA THR A 306 -2.41 -16.34 0.98
C THR A 306 -1.05 -16.97 1.20
N PHE A 307 -0.46 -17.48 0.12
CA PHE A 307 0.91 -17.97 0.10
C PHE A 307 1.72 -17.13 -0.90
N GLY A 308 2.97 -16.85 -0.58
CA GLY A 308 3.85 -16.19 -1.52
C GLY A 308 5.32 -16.43 -1.27
N MET A 309 6.11 -16.06 -2.28
CA MET A 309 7.55 -16.13 -2.24
C MET A 309 8.18 -14.91 -2.92
N ARG A 310 9.35 -14.54 -2.44
CA ARG A 310 10.26 -13.60 -3.11
C ARG A 310 11.66 -14.17 -3.07
N ALA A 311 12.32 -14.21 -4.22
CA ALA A 311 13.67 -14.72 -4.34
C ALA A 311 14.52 -13.78 -5.17
N TYR A 312 15.81 -13.78 -4.90
CA TYR A 312 16.78 -13.12 -5.76
C TYR A 312 17.94 -14.06 -6.08
N TYR A 313 18.56 -13.78 -7.24
CA TYR A 313 19.82 -14.37 -7.67
C TYR A 313 20.75 -13.27 -8.21
N ARG A 314 21.99 -13.25 -7.76
CA ARG A 314 23.04 -12.32 -8.18
C ARG A 314 24.11 -13.09 -8.96
N PRO A 315 23.99 -13.16 -10.31
CA PRO A 315 24.97 -13.88 -11.13
C PRO A 315 26.38 -13.27 -11.01
N ASN A 316 26.46 -11.97 -10.72
CA ASN A 316 27.67 -11.22 -10.43
C ASN A 316 27.33 -9.99 -9.60
N TYR A 317 28.35 -9.21 -9.20
CA TYR A 317 28.20 -8.04 -8.32
C TYR A 317 27.39 -6.89 -8.91
N PHE A 318 27.23 -6.86 -10.23
CA PHE A 318 26.56 -5.78 -10.94
C PHE A 318 25.20 -6.20 -11.50
N SER A 319 24.76 -7.42 -11.23
CA SER A 319 23.48 -7.92 -11.78
C SER A 319 22.66 -8.58 -10.69
N ARG A 320 21.36 -8.37 -10.74
CA ARG A 320 20.40 -9.00 -9.85
C ARG A 320 19.15 -9.39 -10.63
N ILE A 321 18.72 -10.62 -10.44
CA ILE A 321 17.42 -11.14 -10.89
C ILE A 321 16.54 -11.26 -9.66
N ASN A 322 15.31 -10.74 -9.71
CA ASN A 322 14.31 -10.95 -8.67
C ASN A 322 13.12 -11.68 -9.26
N VAL A 323 12.61 -12.64 -8.51
CA VAL A 323 11.40 -13.41 -8.82
C VAL A 323 10.44 -13.28 -7.65
N GLU A 324 9.19 -13.00 -7.93
CA GLU A 324 8.12 -12.97 -6.93
C GLU A 324 6.91 -13.74 -7.44
N TYR A 325 6.23 -14.40 -6.52
CA TYR A 325 4.97 -15.08 -6.77
C TYR A 325 4.11 -15.03 -5.52
N HIS A 326 2.82 -14.80 -5.69
CA HIS A 326 1.85 -15.00 -4.62
C HIS A 326 0.52 -15.51 -5.17
N THR A 327 -0.19 -16.25 -4.34
CA THR A 327 -1.53 -16.73 -4.61
C THR A 327 -2.43 -16.47 -3.41
N THR A 328 -3.65 -16.05 -3.67
CA THR A 328 -4.68 -15.83 -2.66
C THR A 328 -5.94 -16.58 -3.03
N ASN A 329 -6.46 -17.37 -2.09
CA ASN A 329 -7.78 -17.95 -2.17
C ASN A 329 -8.64 -17.27 -1.11
N GLU A 330 -9.70 -16.60 -1.53
CA GLU A 330 -10.60 -15.87 -0.65
C GLU A 330 -12.03 -16.33 -0.87
N PHE A 331 -12.74 -16.57 0.22
CA PHE A 331 -14.19 -16.68 0.26
C PHE A 331 -14.74 -15.60 1.19
N ARG A 332 -15.67 -14.79 0.70
CA ARG A 332 -16.32 -13.71 1.43
C ARG A 332 -17.82 -13.80 1.24
N ARG A 333 -18.61 -13.61 2.31
CA ARG A 333 -20.06 -13.58 2.25
C ARG A 333 -20.63 -12.66 3.32
N GLY A 334 -21.48 -11.73 2.93
CA GLY A 334 -22.32 -10.93 3.82
C GLY A 334 -23.79 -11.14 3.53
N GLY A 335 -24.66 -10.61 4.38
CA GLY A 335 -26.09 -10.79 4.35
C GLY A 335 -26.58 -11.67 5.48
N ASN A 336 -27.46 -12.63 5.19
CA ASN A 336 -28.04 -13.51 6.20
C ASN A 336 -28.02 -14.98 5.80
N LYS A 337 -28.64 -15.87 6.63
CA LYS A 337 -28.84 -17.31 6.38
C LYS A 337 -27.57 -18.02 5.86
N PHE A 338 -26.43 -17.83 6.56
CA PHE A 338 -25.08 -18.28 6.15
C PHE A 338 -24.91 -19.79 5.93
N ASN A 339 -25.85 -20.62 6.35
CA ASN A 339 -25.92 -22.09 6.21
C ASN A 339 -26.67 -22.53 4.95
N LEU A 340 -27.36 -21.64 4.27
CA LEU A 340 -28.09 -21.92 3.04
C LEU A 340 -27.29 -21.49 1.81
N GLN A 341 -27.77 -21.87 0.62
CA GLN A 341 -27.17 -21.36 -0.63
C GLN A 341 -27.39 -19.84 -0.74
N PRO A 342 -26.54 -19.10 -1.48
CA PRO A 342 -26.69 -17.65 -1.60
C PRO A 342 -28.09 -17.20 -2.05
N HIS A 343 -28.67 -17.87 -3.04
CA HIS A 343 -30.01 -17.56 -3.58
C HIS A 343 -31.17 -17.98 -2.66
N GLU A 344 -30.91 -18.67 -1.55
CA GLU A 344 -31.93 -19.00 -0.54
C GLU A 344 -31.95 -17.95 0.59
N SER A 345 -31.07 -16.98 0.52
CA SER A 345 -30.98 -15.88 1.50
C SER A 345 -31.90 -14.73 1.08
N ASP A 346 -32.28 -13.90 2.05
CA ASP A 346 -33.10 -12.72 1.76
C ASP A 346 -32.26 -11.64 1.07
N ILE A 347 -31.02 -11.44 1.51
CA ILE A 347 -30.00 -10.65 0.81
C ILE A 347 -28.63 -11.30 1.04
N THR A 348 -27.84 -11.41 -0.02
CA THR A 348 -26.46 -11.94 0.08
C THR A 348 -25.56 -11.34 -0.99
N GLU A 349 -24.39 -10.90 -0.55
CA GLU A 349 -23.24 -10.68 -1.40
C GLU A 349 -22.17 -11.70 -1.08
N GLN A 350 -21.85 -12.56 -2.04
CA GLN A 350 -20.85 -13.61 -1.89
C GLN A 350 -19.86 -13.57 -3.02
N THR A 351 -18.57 -13.65 -2.68
CA THR A 351 -17.50 -13.78 -3.66
C THR A 351 -16.53 -14.89 -3.28
N LYS A 352 -16.03 -15.56 -4.30
CA LYS A 352 -14.91 -16.49 -4.19
C LYS A 352 -13.86 -16.08 -5.22
N HIS A 353 -12.69 -15.65 -4.73
CA HIS A 353 -11.57 -15.23 -5.55
C HIS A 353 -10.45 -16.27 -5.53
N ILE A 354 -9.84 -16.49 -6.69
CA ILE A 354 -8.55 -17.18 -6.84
C ILE A 354 -7.64 -16.21 -7.60
N ILE A 355 -6.66 -15.66 -6.89
CA ILE A 355 -5.72 -14.68 -7.44
C ILE A 355 -4.35 -15.33 -7.52
N ASN A 356 -3.71 -15.25 -8.69
CA ASN A 356 -2.34 -15.64 -8.91
C ASN A 356 -1.58 -14.47 -9.49
N SER A 357 -0.47 -14.11 -8.86
CA SER A 357 0.34 -12.97 -9.28
C SER A 357 1.82 -13.33 -9.28
N GLY A 358 2.55 -12.80 -10.22
CA GLY A 358 3.97 -13.05 -10.35
C GLY A 358 4.72 -11.87 -10.94
N GLY A 359 6.02 -11.79 -10.65
CA GLY A 359 6.89 -10.75 -11.17
C GLY A 359 8.31 -11.25 -11.38
N LEU A 360 8.96 -10.72 -12.41
CA LEU A 360 10.36 -10.94 -12.75
C LEU A 360 11.01 -9.56 -12.98
N SER A 361 12.20 -9.35 -12.43
CA SER A 361 13.01 -8.20 -12.80
C SER A 361 14.49 -8.53 -12.90
N TYR A 362 15.17 -7.80 -13.77
CA TYR A 362 16.60 -7.83 -13.94
C TYR A 362 17.16 -6.43 -13.80
N ASP A 363 18.04 -6.24 -12.82
CA ASP A 363 18.78 -5.02 -12.58
C ASP A 363 20.25 -5.19 -13.01
N ARG A 364 20.78 -4.24 -13.75
CA ARG A 364 22.18 -4.17 -14.14
C ARG A 364 22.77 -2.81 -13.79
N TYR A 365 23.93 -2.84 -13.12
CA TYR A 365 24.72 -1.66 -12.75
C TYR A 365 25.99 -1.58 -13.58
N TRP A 366 26.39 -0.36 -13.97
CA TRP A 366 27.68 -0.03 -14.56
C TRP A 366 28.36 1.00 -13.67
N GLY A 367 29.10 0.50 -12.65
CA GLY A 367 29.63 1.32 -11.57
C GLY A 367 28.53 1.99 -10.73
N GLU A 368 28.87 3.05 -10.03
CA GLU A 368 27.96 3.78 -9.15
C GLU A 368 27.02 4.76 -9.91
N LYS A 369 27.28 4.98 -11.21
CA LYS A 369 26.60 6.04 -11.96
C LYS A 369 25.41 5.57 -12.80
N HIS A 370 25.37 4.32 -13.18
CA HIS A 370 24.39 3.86 -14.18
C HIS A 370 23.67 2.59 -13.71
N LYS A 371 22.36 2.59 -13.82
CA LYS A 371 21.50 1.44 -13.56
C LYS A 371 20.50 1.27 -14.69
N MET A 372 20.30 0.04 -15.14
CA MET A 372 19.19 -0.36 -16.00
C MET A 372 18.36 -1.42 -15.30
N SER A 373 17.06 -1.30 -15.38
CA SER A 373 16.10 -2.26 -14.88
C SER A 373 15.16 -2.66 -15.99
N VAL A 374 14.94 -3.97 -16.16
CA VAL A 374 13.90 -4.53 -17.02
C VAL A 374 13.00 -5.38 -16.13
N TYR A 375 11.70 -5.25 -16.29
CA TYR A 375 10.76 -5.96 -15.42
C TYR A 375 9.47 -6.33 -16.15
N GLY A 376 8.84 -7.38 -15.65
CA GLY A 376 7.50 -7.77 -16.00
C GLY A 376 6.74 -8.26 -14.77
N SER A 377 5.44 -8.05 -14.75
CA SER A 377 4.53 -8.58 -13.74
C SER A 377 3.22 -9.00 -14.38
N ILE A 378 2.56 -9.99 -13.79
CA ILE A 378 1.30 -10.54 -14.25
C ILE A 378 0.43 -10.88 -13.06
N GLN A 379 -0.87 -10.62 -13.16
CA GLN A 379 -1.88 -11.03 -12.19
C GLN A 379 -3.09 -11.57 -12.93
N HIS A 380 -3.56 -12.73 -12.49
CA HIS A 380 -4.77 -13.36 -12.97
C HIS A 380 -5.72 -13.57 -11.79
N THR A 381 -6.98 -13.13 -11.96
CA THR A 381 -8.03 -13.24 -10.97
C THR A 381 -9.24 -13.96 -11.57
N ASP A 382 -9.61 -15.09 -10.97
CA ASP A 382 -10.89 -15.74 -11.20
C ASP A 382 -11.83 -15.41 -10.04
N ARG A 383 -13.02 -14.88 -10.32
CA ARG A 383 -14.05 -14.60 -9.35
C ARG A 383 -15.36 -15.30 -9.71
N ASN A 384 -15.91 -16.04 -8.76
CA ASN A 384 -17.32 -16.42 -8.78
C ASN A 384 -18.05 -15.54 -7.76
N SER A 385 -19.17 -14.94 -8.16
CA SER A 385 -19.93 -14.01 -7.34
C SER A 385 -21.42 -14.35 -7.32
N TYR A 386 -22.07 -13.88 -6.28
CA TYR A 386 -23.50 -13.78 -6.17
C TYR A 386 -23.80 -12.43 -5.49
N TYR A 387 -24.59 -11.59 -6.16
CA TYR A 387 -25.02 -10.28 -5.65
C TYR A 387 -26.52 -10.17 -5.81
N GLY A 388 -27.27 -10.70 -4.83
CA GLY A 388 -28.70 -10.83 -4.95
C GLY A 388 -29.48 -10.59 -3.67
N ALA A 389 -30.73 -10.23 -3.83
CA ALA A 389 -31.74 -10.09 -2.80
C ALA A 389 -33.02 -10.85 -3.21
N GLN A 390 -33.93 -11.07 -2.25
CA GLN A 390 -35.23 -11.69 -2.48
C GLN A 390 -35.15 -13.07 -3.18
N GLN A 391 -34.10 -13.84 -2.86
CA GLN A 391 -33.88 -15.19 -3.37
C GLN A 391 -33.71 -15.29 -4.91
N ASP A 392 -33.14 -14.25 -5.52
CA ASP A 392 -32.97 -14.16 -6.95
C ASP A 392 -31.94 -15.17 -7.50
N MET A 393 -32.40 -16.11 -8.35
CA MET A 393 -31.55 -17.08 -9.03
C MET A 393 -30.67 -16.46 -10.13
N ASN A 394 -30.98 -15.25 -10.61
CA ASN A 394 -30.28 -14.59 -11.71
C ASN A 394 -28.99 -13.90 -11.28
N ALA A 395 -28.77 -13.72 -9.98
CA ALA A 395 -27.70 -12.90 -9.41
C ALA A 395 -26.29 -13.56 -9.39
N TYR A 396 -26.12 -14.72 -10.03
CA TYR A 396 -24.83 -15.39 -10.15
C TYR A 396 -23.96 -14.80 -11.25
N GLY A 397 -22.69 -14.54 -10.93
CA GLY A 397 -21.73 -13.99 -11.86
C GLY A 397 -20.38 -14.72 -11.84
N LYS A 398 -19.66 -14.57 -12.93
CA LYS A 398 -18.28 -15.04 -13.08
C LYS A 398 -17.45 -13.97 -13.76
N THR A 399 -16.31 -13.64 -13.16
CA THR A 399 -15.37 -12.66 -13.71
C THR A 399 -13.99 -13.28 -13.86
N ASN A 400 -13.38 -13.06 -15.00
CA ASN A 400 -11.97 -13.37 -15.27
C ASN A 400 -11.24 -12.07 -15.58
N ASP A 401 -10.12 -11.83 -14.92
CA ASP A 401 -9.33 -10.61 -15.07
C ASP A 401 -7.85 -10.94 -15.17
N LEU A 402 -7.23 -10.53 -16.27
CA LEU A 402 -5.81 -10.71 -16.54
C LEU A 402 -5.15 -9.35 -16.73
N THR A 403 -4.28 -8.98 -15.80
CA THR A 403 -3.44 -7.78 -15.90
C THR A 403 -1.98 -8.18 -16.05
N TRP A 404 -1.27 -7.55 -16.97
CA TRP A 404 0.17 -7.68 -17.06
C TRP A 404 0.85 -6.37 -17.47
N VAL A 405 2.07 -6.20 -17.01
CA VAL A 405 2.91 -5.01 -17.25
C VAL A 405 4.31 -5.46 -17.63
N VAL A 406 4.88 -4.84 -18.64
CA VAL A 406 6.30 -4.97 -18.97
C VAL A 406 6.93 -3.58 -19.10
N GLY A 407 8.16 -3.42 -18.66
CA GLY A 407 8.82 -2.13 -18.73
C GLY A 407 10.32 -2.21 -18.64
N GLY A 408 10.94 -1.12 -19.03
CA GLY A 408 12.37 -0.90 -18.90
C GLY A 408 12.66 0.52 -18.42
N MET A 409 13.66 0.68 -17.57
CA MET A 409 14.05 1.95 -16.99
C MET A 409 15.57 2.07 -16.92
N TYR A 410 16.05 3.26 -17.17
CA TYR A 410 17.45 3.63 -17.02
C TYR A 410 17.59 4.79 -16.04
N VAL A 411 18.58 4.70 -15.16
CA VAL A 411 19.00 5.77 -14.24
C VAL A 411 20.48 6.08 -14.48
N GLY A 412 20.79 7.35 -14.66
CA GLY A 412 22.17 7.82 -14.89
C GLY A 412 22.50 9.02 -14.01
N ASN A 413 23.56 8.90 -13.21
CA ASN A 413 24.13 9.99 -12.43
C ASN A 413 25.19 10.73 -13.25
N MET A 414 24.98 12.02 -13.49
CA MET A 414 25.88 12.88 -14.24
C MET A 414 26.57 13.87 -13.31
N ASP A 415 27.88 13.98 -13.39
CA ASP A 415 28.64 14.95 -12.59
C ASP A 415 28.22 16.39 -12.89
N ARG A 416 27.76 16.64 -14.12
CA ARG A 416 27.19 17.93 -14.55
C ARG A 416 26.20 17.71 -15.69
N CYS A 417 25.00 18.25 -15.54
CA CYS A 417 24.01 18.36 -16.60
C CYS A 417 23.50 19.81 -16.59
N LEU A 418 23.75 20.55 -17.65
CA LEU A 418 23.50 21.99 -17.74
C LEU A 418 24.32 22.78 -16.70
N PHE A 419 23.74 23.03 -15.52
CA PHE A 419 24.31 23.91 -14.50
C PHE A 419 24.74 23.20 -13.22
N ALA A 420 24.33 21.91 -12.97
CA ALA A 420 24.60 21.20 -11.73
C ALA A 420 24.79 19.70 -11.93
N PRO A 421 25.30 18.97 -10.92
CA PRO A 421 25.16 17.52 -10.86
C PRO A 421 23.70 17.10 -10.96
N ALA A 422 23.44 16.02 -11.70
CA ALA A 422 22.06 15.60 -11.94
C ALA A 422 21.91 14.07 -12.00
N THR A 423 20.71 13.61 -11.66
CA THR A 423 20.27 12.24 -11.85
C THR A 423 19.18 12.23 -12.93
N PHE A 424 19.49 11.61 -14.05
CA PHE A 424 18.51 11.35 -15.12
C PHE A 424 17.81 10.02 -14.85
N THR A 425 16.49 9.98 -15.03
CA THR A 425 15.69 8.74 -15.02
C THR A 425 14.75 8.76 -16.21
N GLY A 426 14.75 7.70 -17.00
CA GLY A 426 13.83 7.55 -18.12
C GLY A 426 13.42 6.10 -18.29
N GLY A 427 12.23 5.89 -18.79
CA GLY A 427 11.71 4.54 -18.97
C GLY A 427 10.50 4.47 -19.90
N VAL A 428 10.20 3.24 -20.29
CA VAL A 428 9.03 2.88 -21.10
C VAL A 428 8.30 1.74 -20.45
N GLU A 429 6.98 1.74 -20.54
CA GLU A 429 6.10 0.72 -19.98
C GLU A 429 4.97 0.39 -20.96
N TYR A 430 4.58 -0.85 -20.98
CA TYR A 430 3.34 -1.29 -21.62
C TYR A 430 2.53 -2.10 -20.62
N GLN A 431 1.26 -1.73 -20.47
CA GLN A 431 0.30 -2.39 -19.61
C GLN A 431 -0.88 -2.88 -20.42
N ASN A 432 -1.38 -4.07 -20.08
CA ASN A 432 -2.62 -4.62 -20.59
C ASN A 432 -3.46 -5.14 -19.42
N ASN A 433 -4.75 -4.84 -19.43
CA ASN A 433 -5.76 -5.45 -18.57
C ASN A 433 -6.90 -5.94 -19.47
N SER A 434 -7.21 -7.23 -19.37
CA SER A 434 -8.33 -7.86 -20.07
C SER A 434 -9.27 -8.45 -19.03
N LEU A 435 -10.50 -7.95 -19.00
CA LEU A 435 -11.52 -8.35 -18.05
C LEU A 435 -12.75 -8.86 -18.82
N HIS A 436 -13.29 -9.99 -18.37
CA HIS A 436 -14.55 -10.56 -18.86
C HIS A 436 -15.44 -10.87 -17.66
N ASP A 437 -16.59 -10.19 -17.58
CA ASP A 437 -17.57 -10.32 -16.50
C ASP A 437 -18.93 -10.75 -17.06
N VAL A 438 -19.43 -11.89 -16.58
CA VAL A 438 -20.66 -12.51 -17.08
C VAL A 438 -21.62 -12.72 -15.92
N MET A 439 -22.86 -12.22 -16.07
CA MET A 439 -24.03 -12.54 -15.23
C MET A 439 -25.18 -12.93 -16.14
N THR A 440 -25.25 -14.20 -16.48
CA THR A 440 -26.19 -14.71 -17.50
C THR A 440 -27.66 -14.43 -17.13
N GLY A 441 -28.00 -14.49 -15.86
CA GLY A 441 -29.36 -14.23 -15.39
C GLY A 441 -29.81 -12.77 -15.57
N TYR A 442 -28.86 -11.82 -15.61
CA TYR A 442 -29.12 -10.39 -15.89
C TYR A 442 -28.67 -10.00 -17.30
N HIS A 443 -28.53 -10.95 -18.21
CA HIS A 443 -28.12 -10.72 -19.61
C HIS A 443 -26.83 -9.89 -19.76
N ARG A 444 -25.99 -9.86 -18.69
CA ARG A 444 -24.73 -9.11 -18.67
C ARG A 444 -23.58 -9.97 -19.18
N ASP A 445 -22.96 -9.56 -20.26
CA ASP A 445 -21.70 -10.07 -20.80
C ASP A 445 -20.82 -8.87 -21.15
N MET A 446 -19.89 -8.54 -20.27
CA MET A 446 -19.04 -7.36 -20.37
C MET A 446 -17.60 -7.76 -20.61
N GLN A 447 -17.03 -7.26 -21.70
CA GLN A 447 -15.62 -7.41 -22.03
C GLN A 447 -14.96 -6.03 -22.01
N GLN A 448 -13.86 -5.91 -21.31
CA GLN A 448 -13.08 -4.66 -21.22
C GLN A 448 -11.61 -4.95 -21.44
N ASP A 449 -11.06 -4.39 -22.51
CA ASP A 449 -9.63 -4.42 -22.81
C ASP A 449 -9.02 -3.04 -22.67
N VAL A 450 -8.11 -2.89 -21.72
CA VAL A 450 -7.35 -1.65 -21.48
C VAL A 450 -5.89 -1.88 -21.87
N ARG A 451 -5.37 -1.08 -22.78
CA ARG A 451 -3.98 -1.12 -23.23
C ARG A 451 -3.36 0.26 -23.12
N ILE A 452 -2.26 0.36 -22.42
CA ILE A 452 -1.55 1.63 -22.19
C ILE A 452 -0.08 1.45 -22.57
N ALA A 453 0.40 2.26 -23.52
CA ALA A 453 1.81 2.40 -23.83
C ALA A 453 2.28 3.76 -23.32
N GLY A 454 3.27 3.79 -22.43
CA GLY A 454 3.76 5.01 -21.81
C GLY A 454 5.28 5.14 -21.82
N GLY A 455 5.77 6.37 -21.91
CA GLY A 455 7.16 6.69 -21.75
C GLY A 455 7.33 7.89 -20.84
N PHE A 456 8.32 7.87 -19.95
CA PHE A 456 8.58 8.97 -19.04
C PHE A 456 10.07 9.33 -19.02
N VAL A 457 10.32 10.59 -18.74
CA VAL A 457 11.66 11.13 -18.52
C VAL A 457 11.62 12.12 -17.39
N GLN A 458 12.68 12.17 -16.59
CA GLN A 458 12.89 13.19 -15.58
C GLN A 458 14.35 13.45 -15.35
N ASN A 459 14.65 14.64 -14.89
CA ASN A 459 15.98 15.04 -14.45
C ASN A 459 15.90 15.74 -13.10
N GLU A 460 16.76 15.33 -12.17
CA GLU A 460 16.88 15.90 -10.83
C GLU A 460 18.25 16.54 -10.68
N TRP A 461 18.28 17.87 -10.56
CA TRP A 461 19.49 18.66 -10.31
C TRP A 461 19.67 18.90 -8.82
N ARG A 462 20.89 18.70 -8.31
CA ARG A 462 21.25 18.90 -6.92
C ARG A 462 22.33 19.96 -6.77
N LEU A 463 22.01 21.04 -6.06
CA LEU A 463 22.87 22.17 -5.76
C LEU A 463 22.90 22.40 -4.27
N ASN A 464 23.96 22.12 -3.53
CA ASN A 464 24.07 22.36 -2.09
C ASN A 464 22.74 22.25 -1.30
N ARG A 465 22.02 23.39 -1.23
CA ARG A 465 20.74 23.53 -0.49
C ARG A 465 19.50 23.37 -1.37
N TRP A 466 19.64 23.23 -2.67
CA TRP A 466 18.53 23.19 -3.62
C TRP A 466 18.49 21.86 -4.37
N THR A 467 17.32 21.31 -4.50
CA THR A 467 17.08 20.21 -5.44
C THR A 467 15.89 20.58 -6.30
N MET A 468 16.04 20.49 -7.60
CA MET A 468 14.95 20.70 -8.56
C MET A 468 14.78 19.43 -9.39
N LEU A 469 13.56 18.96 -9.51
CA LEU A 469 13.19 17.85 -10.37
C LEU A 469 12.15 18.33 -11.38
N VAL A 470 12.41 18.07 -12.66
CA VAL A 470 11.46 18.27 -13.74
C VAL A 470 11.29 16.95 -14.47
N GLY A 471 10.06 16.57 -14.71
CA GLY A 471 9.72 15.33 -15.39
C GLY A 471 8.42 15.43 -16.17
N ALA A 472 8.27 14.52 -17.10
CA ALA A 472 7.06 14.37 -17.89
C ALA A 472 6.87 12.92 -18.33
N ARG A 473 5.62 12.55 -18.56
CA ARG A 473 5.21 11.28 -19.13
C ARG A 473 4.23 11.51 -20.29
N LEU A 474 4.32 10.67 -21.28
CA LEU A 474 3.37 10.60 -22.39
C LEU A 474 2.79 9.19 -22.43
N ASP A 475 1.47 9.08 -22.33
CA ASP A 475 0.73 7.83 -22.41
C ASP A 475 -0.19 7.81 -23.61
N LYS A 476 -0.27 6.67 -24.30
CA LYS A 476 -1.32 6.37 -25.28
C LYS A 476 -2.18 5.25 -24.71
N HIS A 477 -3.43 5.60 -24.44
CA HIS A 477 -4.48 4.70 -23.97
C HIS A 477 -5.37 4.31 -25.13
N ASN A 478 -5.80 3.04 -25.23
CA ASN A 478 -6.63 2.59 -26.34
C ASN A 478 -8.05 3.19 -26.37
N LEU A 479 -8.59 3.56 -25.20
CA LEU A 479 -9.93 4.18 -25.06
C LEU A 479 -9.91 5.70 -25.20
N ILE A 480 -8.77 6.32 -25.53
CA ILE A 480 -8.60 7.77 -25.65
C ILE A 480 -7.92 8.08 -26.97
N ASP A 481 -8.50 8.96 -27.77
CA ASP A 481 -8.02 9.25 -29.12
C ASP A 481 -6.67 9.98 -29.17
N HIS A 482 -6.38 10.80 -28.17
CA HIS A 482 -5.15 11.60 -28.12
C HIS A 482 -4.15 11.07 -27.08
N PRO A 483 -2.86 11.33 -27.24
CA PRO A 483 -1.86 11.06 -26.21
C PRO A 483 -2.07 11.95 -24.98
N ILE A 484 -1.84 11.39 -23.80
CA ILE A 484 -2.01 12.09 -22.51
C ILE A 484 -0.63 12.54 -22.03
N PHE A 485 -0.45 13.84 -21.88
CA PHE A 485 0.78 14.44 -21.37
C PHE A 485 0.63 14.77 -19.89
N SER A 486 1.55 14.28 -19.06
CA SER A 486 1.56 14.43 -17.61
C SER A 486 2.88 15.02 -17.13
N PRO A 487 2.97 16.35 -16.94
CA PRO A 487 4.15 17.03 -16.39
C PRO A 487 4.20 16.97 -14.88
N ARG A 488 5.43 17.14 -14.31
CA ARG A 488 5.66 17.41 -12.90
C ARG A 488 6.88 18.30 -12.67
N VAL A 489 6.82 19.13 -11.64
CA VAL A 489 7.93 19.96 -11.18
C VAL A 489 7.96 19.90 -9.65
N ASN A 490 9.13 19.60 -9.10
CA ASN A 490 9.34 19.55 -7.66
C ASN A 490 10.57 20.39 -7.31
N PHE A 491 10.44 21.13 -6.22
CA PHE A 491 11.49 21.98 -5.71
C PHE A 491 11.68 21.75 -4.22
N LEU A 492 12.90 21.46 -3.80
CA LEU A 492 13.29 21.29 -2.40
C LEU A 492 14.34 22.35 -2.05
N TYR A 493 14.13 23.05 -0.94
CA TYR A 493 15.09 23.95 -0.32
C TYR A 493 15.43 23.51 1.09
N LYS A 494 16.72 23.41 1.40
CA LYS A 494 17.25 23.05 2.71
C LYS A 494 18.04 24.21 3.30
N PRO A 495 17.40 25.14 4.02
CA PRO A 495 18.15 26.22 4.69
C PRO A 495 19.12 25.67 5.73
N SER A 496 18.81 24.54 6.37
CA SER A 496 19.68 23.79 7.28
C SER A 496 19.44 22.28 7.15
N ASP A 497 20.25 21.45 7.80
CA ASP A 497 20.07 19.99 7.84
C ASP A 497 18.76 19.55 8.52
N ASN A 498 18.21 20.43 9.35
CA ASN A 498 17.04 20.17 10.17
C ASN A 498 15.76 20.81 9.63
N LEU A 499 15.85 21.68 8.63
CA LEU A 499 14.72 22.40 8.08
C LEU A 499 14.68 22.24 6.56
N GLN A 500 13.53 21.87 6.03
CA GLN A 500 13.30 21.65 4.62
C GLN A 500 11.98 22.26 4.20
N ALA A 501 11.95 22.89 3.04
CA ALA A 501 10.73 23.36 2.39
C ALA A 501 10.61 22.72 1.00
N ARG A 502 9.42 22.30 0.63
CA ARG A 502 9.14 21.71 -0.70
C ARG A 502 7.97 22.41 -1.35
N LEU A 503 8.06 22.52 -2.67
CA LEU A 503 6.95 22.93 -3.54
C LEU A 503 6.81 21.90 -4.64
N THR A 504 5.60 21.46 -4.91
CA THR A 504 5.28 20.44 -5.89
C THR A 504 4.14 20.88 -6.78
N TYR A 505 4.32 20.73 -8.08
CA TYR A 505 3.25 20.70 -9.07
C TYR A 505 3.28 19.35 -9.77
N SER A 506 2.14 18.71 -9.87
CA SER A 506 2.02 17.42 -10.55
C SER A 506 0.61 17.23 -11.11
N THR A 507 0.51 16.37 -12.12
CA THR A 507 -0.75 16.05 -12.78
C THR A 507 -1.10 14.58 -12.61
N GLY A 508 -2.39 14.29 -12.63
CA GLY A 508 -2.94 12.95 -12.65
C GLY A 508 -3.98 12.79 -13.73
N PHE A 509 -4.19 11.57 -14.21
CA PHE A 509 -5.32 11.25 -15.08
C PHE A 509 -5.90 9.87 -14.76
N ARG A 510 -7.19 9.70 -15.08
CA ARG A 510 -7.89 8.43 -15.05
C ARG A 510 -8.65 8.25 -16.35
N ALA A 511 -8.48 7.09 -16.97
CA ALA A 511 -9.14 6.76 -18.21
C ALA A 511 -10.58 6.27 -17.95
N PRO A 512 -11.51 6.47 -18.90
CA PRO A 512 -12.86 5.94 -18.79
C PRO A 512 -12.85 4.41 -18.86
N GLN A 513 -13.53 3.76 -17.93
CA GLN A 513 -13.71 2.31 -17.89
C GLN A 513 -15.19 2.00 -17.62
N ALA A 514 -15.74 1.01 -18.30
CA ALA A 514 -17.10 0.56 -18.04
C ALA A 514 -17.13 -0.27 -16.74
N TYR A 515 -16.20 -1.21 -16.59
CA TYR A 515 -16.03 -1.96 -15.35
C TYR A 515 -15.15 -1.19 -14.38
N ASP A 516 -15.73 -0.83 -13.26
CA ASP A 516 -15.07 -0.17 -12.15
C ASP A 516 -15.66 -0.69 -10.84
N GLU A 517 -15.21 -0.19 -9.70
CA GLU A 517 -15.71 -0.58 -8.37
C GLU A 517 -17.24 -0.36 -8.19
N ASP A 518 -17.87 0.48 -9.00
CA ASP A 518 -19.31 0.71 -8.98
C ASP A 518 -20.15 -0.54 -9.31
N LEU A 519 -19.58 -1.52 -10.00
CA LEU A 519 -20.35 -2.67 -10.52
C LEU A 519 -20.54 -3.80 -9.49
N HIS A 520 -19.90 -3.74 -8.33
CA HIS A 520 -20.11 -4.73 -7.28
C HIS A 520 -21.23 -4.35 -6.33
N VAL A 521 -21.64 -3.08 -6.32
CA VAL A 521 -22.74 -2.60 -5.49
C VAL A 521 -24.06 -2.87 -6.23
N THR A 522 -24.79 -3.87 -5.76
CA THR A 522 -26.19 -4.07 -6.22
C THR A 522 -27.07 -2.99 -5.60
N ALA A 523 -27.99 -2.47 -6.40
CA ALA A 523 -29.04 -1.63 -5.87
C ALA A 523 -29.86 -2.37 -4.81
N VAL A 524 -30.51 -1.63 -3.93
CA VAL A 524 -31.53 -2.17 -3.03
C VAL A 524 -32.55 -2.92 -3.87
N GLY A 525 -32.72 -4.23 -3.63
CA GLY A 525 -33.64 -5.05 -4.42
C GLY A 525 -32.98 -6.03 -5.40
N GLY A 526 -31.64 -5.98 -5.59
CA GLY A 526 -30.91 -6.99 -6.37
C GLY A 526 -31.04 -6.83 -7.89
N GLU A 527 -31.33 -5.62 -8.39
CA GLU A 527 -31.48 -5.37 -9.83
C GLU A 527 -30.15 -5.34 -10.57
N GLY A 528 -30.08 -5.98 -11.73
CA GLY A 528 -28.92 -5.86 -12.64
C GLY A 528 -28.78 -4.44 -13.19
N VAL A 529 -27.57 -3.90 -13.15
CA VAL A 529 -27.25 -2.59 -13.73
C VAL A 529 -26.19 -2.78 -14.82
N GLN A 530 -26.49 -2.29 -16.02
CA GLN A 530 -25.53 -2.22 -17.11
C GLN A 530 -24.92 -0.81 -17.16
N ILE A 531 -23.58 -0.72 -17.23
CA ILE A 531 -22.89 0.56 -17.39
C ILE A 531 -22.38 0.69 -18.81
N ARG A 532 -22.75 1.78 -19.48
CA ARG A 532 -22.25 2.17 -20.80
C ARG A 532 -21.37 3.41 -20.71
N LEU A 533 -20.45 3.55 -21.64
CA LEU A 533 -19.62 4.76 -21.77
C LEU A 533 -20.28 5.70 -22.78
N ALA A 534 -20.44 6.97 -22.43
CA ALA A 534 -20.94 7.99 -23.33
C ALA A 534 -20.00 8.22 -24.53
N GLU A 535 -20.55 8.58 -25.68
CA GLU A 535 -19.75 9.00 -26.84
C GLU A 535 -18.92 10.25 -26.49
N GLY A 536 -17.65 10.27 -26.91
CA GLY A 536 -16.77 11.41 -26.67
C GLY A 536 -16.32 11.60 -25.23
N LEU A 537 -16.46 10.57 -24.38
CA LEU A 537 -16.03 10.59 -22.99
C LEU A 537 -14.51 10.85 -22.91
N ARG A 538 -14.15 11.85 -22.12
CA ARG A 538 -12.75 12.26 -21.91
C ARG A 538 -12.21 11.66 -20.61
N GLU A 539 -10.90 11.54 -20.53
CA GLU A 539 -10.23 11.20 -19.27
C GLU A 539 -10.49 12.26 -18.20
N GLU A 540 -10.61 11.82 -16.97
CA GLU A 540 -10.50 12.70 -15.80
C GLU A 540 -9.07 13.18 -15.66
N ARG A 541 -8.88 14.45 -15.33
CA ARG A 541 -7.55 15.06 -15.09
C ARG A 541 -7.50 15.79 -13.77
N SER A 542 -6.34 15.76 -13.13
CA SER A 542 -6.05 16.60 -11.98
C SER A 542 -4.83 17.49 -12.21
N ASN A 543 -4.91 18.69 -11.64
CA ASN A 543 -3.76 19.57 -11.39
C ASN A 543 -3.61 19.68 -9.87
N SER A 544 -2.48 19.20 -9.36
CA SER A 544 -2.19 19.16 -7.92
C SER A 544 -1.03 20.08 -7.59
N PHE A 545 -1.22 20.91 -6.57
CA PHE A 545 -0.20 21.78 -5.98
C PHE A 545 -0.04 21.42 -4.52
N SER A 546 1.17 21.31 -4.03
CA SER A 546 1.45 21.20 -2.60
C SER A 546 2.68 21.97 -2.19
N GLY A 547 2.64 22.48 -0.96
CA GLY A 547 3.76 23.13 -0.31
C GLY A 547 3.94 22.56 1.09
N SER A 548 5.17 22.23 1.49
CA SER A 548 5.42 21.67 2.80
C SER A 548 6.64 22.23 3.48
N VAL A 549 6.61 22.22 4.82
CA VAL A 549 7.74 22.50 5.71
C VAL A 549 7.95 21.31 6.61
N ASP A 550 9.17 20.77 6.61
CA ASP A 550 9.59 19.62 7.41
C ASP A 550 10.72 20.07 8.33
N TRP A 551 10.44 20.09 9.63
CA TRP A 551 11.35 20.57 10.64
C TRP A 551 11.65 19.51 11.69
N SER A 552 12.92 19.11 11.78
CA SER A 552 13.45 18.19 12.80
C SER A 552 14.25 18.99 13.82
N PHE A 553 13.98 18.81 15.09
CA PHE A 553 14.70 19.53 16.15
C PHE A 553 14.88 18.65 17.39
N PRO A 554 16.05 18.66 18.01
CA PRO A 554 16.28 17.99 19.29
C PRO A 554 15.74 18.84 20.46
N MET A 555 15.18 18.19 21.47
CA MET A 555 14.76 18.78 22.75
C MET A 555 15.43 17.99 23.88
N GLY A 556 16.69 18.29 24.18
CA GLY A 556 17.50 17.50 25.11
C GLY A 556 17.72 16.07 24.58
N HIS A 557 17.26 15.05 25.30
CA HIS A 557 17.30 13.65 24.88
C HIS A 557 16.13 13.24 23.96
N TRP A 558 15.18 14.16 23.71
CA TRP A 558 14.06 13.92 22.83
C TRP A 558 14.39 14.33 21.40
N GLN A 559 13.96 13.53 20.46
CA GLN A 559 13.96 13.85 19.04
C GLN A 559 12.55 14.25 18.63
N SER A 560 12.42 15.27 17.82
CA SER A 560 11.13 15.79 17.37
C SER A 560 11.16 16.10 15.87
N ASN A 561 10.06 15.85 15.20
CA ASN A 561 9.87 16.20 13.81
C ASN A 561 8.44 16.69 13.60
N ILE A 562 8.27 17.76 12.85
CA ILE A 562 6.99 18.30 12.44
C ILE A 562 7.02 18.49 10.93
N LEU A 563 6.06 17.89 10.24
CA LEU A 563 5.79 18.09 8.82
C LEU A 563 4.42 18.75 8.67
N LEU A 564 4.39 19.94 8.09
CA LEU A 564 3.16 20.64 7.70
C LEU A 564 3.10 20.71 6.19
N GLU A 565 1.99 20.27 5.59
CA GLU A 565 1.78 20.27 4.15
C GLU A 565 0.42 20.88 3.82
N GLY A 566 0.43 21.96 3.01
CA GLY A 566 -0.77 22.49 2.35
C GLY A 566 -0.92 21.86 0.97
N PHE A 567 -2.16 21.51 0.59
CA PHE A 567 -2.45 20.91 -0.71
C PHE A 567 -3.69 21.51 -1.38
N TYR A 568 -3.68 21.50 -2.70
CA TYR A 568 -4.80 21.89 -3.55
C TYR A 568 -4.81 21.01 -4.79
N THR A 569 -5.93 20.36 -5.09
CA THR A 569 -6.14 19.54 -6.29
C THR A 569 -7.42 20.00 -6.99
N ASP A 570 -7.30 20.33 -8.26
CA ASP A 570 -8.40 20.69 -9.16
C ASP A 570 -8.65 19.55 -10.15
N LEU A 571 -9.85 18.95 -10.07
CA LEU A 571 -10.29 17.84 -10.91
C LEU A 571 -11.16 18.35 -12.04
N HIS A 572 -10.89 17.88 -13.23
CA HIS A 572 -11.62 18.19 -14.46
C HIS A 572 -12.22 16.93 -15.06
N HIS A 573 -13.38 17.05 -15.67
CA HIS A 573 -14.10 15.97 -16.37
C HIS A 573 -14.40 14.75 -15.45
N VAL A 574 -14.75 15.00 -14.18
CA VAL A 574 -15.07 13.96 -13.20
C VAL A 574 -16.18 13.05 -13.75
N PHE A 575 -16.02 11.74 -13.61
CA PHE A 575 -17.04 10.81 -14.06
C PHE A 575 -18.25 10.82 -13.13
N VAL A 576 -19.42 10.85 -13.76
CA VAL A 576 -20.72 10.70 -13.12
C VAL A 576 -21.49 9.59 -13.82
N LEU A 577 -22.37 8.92 -13.08
CA LEU A 577 -23.29 7.92 -13.62
C LEU A 577 -24.68 8.52 -13.68
N GLU A 578 -25.28 8.54 -14.88
CA GLU A 578 -26.65 8.95 -15.10
C GLU A 578 -27.52 7.76 -15.48
N ASP A 579 -28.70 7.65 -14.90
CA ASP A 579 -29.71 6.67 -15.28
C ASP A 579 -30.29 7.09 -16.62
N ILE A 580 -30.19 6.22 -17.64
CA ILE A 580 -30.71 6.50 -18.98
C ILE A 580 -31.89 5.60 -19.36
N GLY A 581 -32.43 4.83 -18.41
CA GLY A 581 -33.60 4.01 -18.56
C GLY A 581 -33.33 2.52 -18.54
N LEU A 582 -34.19 1.77 -19.25
CA LEU A 582 -34.13 0.30 -19.33
C LEU A 582 -33.68 -0.14 -20.72
N ASP A 583 -33.03 -1.28 -20.83
CA ASP A 583 -32.74 -1.93 -22.10
C ASP A 583 -33.94 -2.73 -22.63
N GLU A 584 -33.73 -3.44 -23.75
CA GLU A 584 -34.77 -4.27 -24.40
C GLU A 584 -35.21 -5.45 -23.51
N ASN A 585 -34.39 -5.84 -22.52
CA ASN A 585 -34.69 -6.92 -21.56
C ASN A 585 -35.34 -6.41 -20.28
N GLY A 586 -35.42 -5.09 -20.09
CA GLY A 586 -35.90 -4.45 -18.87
C GLY A 586 -34.81 -4.21 -17.79
N ASP A 587 -33.55 -4.43 -18.14
CA ASP A 587 -32.42 -4.17 -17.24
C ASP A 587 -32.08 -2.67 -17.17
N LYS A 588 -31.74 -2.15 -15.98
CA LYS A 588 -31.36 -0.74 -15.82
C LYS A 588 -30.05 -0.41 -16.53
N ILE A 589 -30.05 0.67 -17.32
CA ILE A 589 -28.84 1.19 -17.96
C ILE A 589 -28.43 2.49 -17.29
N LYS A 590 -27.18 2.55 -16.87
CA LYS A 590 -26.53 3.79 -16.48
C LYS A 590 -25.44 4.14 -17.48
N GLU A 591 -25.32 5.42 -17.79
CA GLU A 591 -24.30 5.94 -18.69
C GLU A 591 -23.26 6.74 -17.91
N ARG A 592 -21.98 6.39 -18.10
CA ARG A 592 -20.87 7.14 -17.53
C ARG A 592 -20.53 8.33 -18.41
N ARG A 593 -20.58 9.53 -17.83
CA ARG A 593 -20.34 10.82 -18.50
C ARG A 593 -19.35 11.67 -17.75
N ASN A 594 -18.86 12.74 -18.38
CA ASN A 594 -18.06 13.75 -17.71
C ASN A 594 -18.95 14.78 -17.01
N GLY A 595 -18.83 14.93 -15.70
CA GLY A 595 -19.49 15.95 -14.89
C GLY A 595 -18.69 17.25 -14.78
N SER A 596 -19.05 18.07 -13.77
CA SER A 596 -18.58 19.46 -13.67
C SER A 596 -17.15 19.63 -13.11
N GLY A 597 -16.51 18.58 -12.65
CA GLY A 597 -15.24 18.64 -11.93
C GLY A 597 -15.39 18.91 -10.44
N ALA A 598 -14.27 18.84 -9.70
CA ALA A 598 -14.24 19.00 -8.26
C ALA A 598 -12.93 19.63 -7.77
N LYS A 599 -12.95 20.21 -6.58
CA LYS A 599 -11.80 20.80 -5.92
C LYS A 599 -11.64 20.22 -4.52
N VAL A 600 -10.40 19.83 -4.22
CA VAL A 600 -10.03 19.36 -2.89
C VAL A 600 -8.82 20.14 -2.41
N TYR A 601 -8.90 20.70 -1.21
CA TYR A 601 -7.81 21.47 -0.62
C TYR A 601 -7.81 21.37 0.89
N GLY A 602 -6.64 21.55 1.48
CA GLY A 602 -6.50 21.41 2.92
C GLY A 602 -5.06 21.45 3.41
N VAL A 603 -4.91 21.02 4.66
CA VAL A 603 -3.63 20.96 5.36
C VAL A 603 -3.51 19.62 6.06
N ASN A 604 -2.34 18.99 5.92
CA ASN A 604 -1.91 17.81 6.65
C ASN A 604 -0.84 18.21 7.66
N LEU A 605 -0.98 17.77 8.88
CA LEU A 605 0.01 17.88 9.95
C LEU A 605 0.47 16.48 10.35
N ASP A 606 1.76 16.22 10.35
CA ASP A 606 2.40 15.06 10.97
C ASP A 606 3.38 15.55 12.03
N ALA A 607 3.28 15.05 13.25
CA ALA A 607 4.19 15.35 14.33
C ALA A 607 4.69 14.06 14.98
N LYS A 608 5.97 14.00 15.25
CA LYS A 608 6.63 12.85 15.88
C LYS A 608 7.54 13.33 17.01
N VAL A 609 7.45 12.67 18.16
CA VAL A 609 8.32 12.92 19.31
C VAL A 609 8.76 11.58 19.89
N ALA A 610 10.05 11.39 20.15
CA ALA A 610 10.57 10.17 20.75
C ALA A 610 11.72 10.41 21.72
N HIS A 611 11.77 9.57 22.74
CA HIS A 611 12.88 9.42 23.67
C HIS A 611 13.50 8.04 23.46
N GLY A 612 14.52 7.97 22.60
CA GLY A 612 15.15 6.70 22.22
C GLY A 612 14.10 5.68 21.75
N ARG A 613 14.21 4.46 22.29
CA ARG A 613 13.24 3.37 22.09
C ARG A 613 12.21 3.28 23.22
N GLU A 614 12.39 4.03 24.30
CA GLU A 614 11.58 3.95 25.52
C GLU A 614 10.17 4.52 25.33
N ALA A 615 10.05 5.64 24.60
CA ALA A 615 8.75 6.26 24.35
C ALA A 615 8.72 6.95 22.99
N GLN A 616 7.66 6.74 22.24
CA GLN A 616 7.44 7.36 20.93
C GLN A 616 5.97 7.77 20.78
N LEU A 617 5.75 9.01 20.36
CA LEU A 617 4.44 9.55 20.01
C LEU A 617 4.44 9.99 18.55
N GLN A 618 3.45 9.57 17.78
CA GLN A 618 3.19 10.06 16.43
C GLN A 618 1.76 10.57 16.37
N LEU A 619 1.57 11.71 15.73
CA LEU A 619 0.29 12.36 15.52
C LEU A 619 0.15 12.71 14.03
N GLY A 620 -1.01 12.48 13.47
CA GLY A 620 -1.37 12.94 12.14
C GLY A 620 -2.76 13.56 12.16
N PHE A 621 -2.92 14.72 11.54
CA PHE A 621 -4.22 15.39 11.45
C PHE A 621 -4.41 16.05 10.10
N THR A 622 -5.61 15.92 9.54
CA THR A 622 -5.99 16.49 8.25
C THR A 622 -7.21 17.40 8.43
N VAL A 623 -7.09 18.58 7.88
CA VAL A 623 -8.20 19.55 7.71
C VAL A 623 -8.38 19.76 6.23
N GLN A 624 -9.57 19.49 5.69
CA GLN A 624 -9.80 19.57 4.25
C GLN A 624 -11.20 20.05 3.88
N ARG A 625 -11.36 20.43 2.62
CA ARG A 625 -12.62 20.70 1.95
C ARG A 625 -12.64 20.02 0.59
N SER A 626 -13.69 19.24 0.33
CA SER A 626 -13.89 18.51 -0.93
C SER A 626 -15.24 18.92 -1.51
N ARG A 627 -15.24 19.54 -2.71
CA ARG A 627 -16.44 20.12 -3.30
C ARG A 627 -16.48 19.97 -4.81
N TYR A 628 -17.63 19.60 -5.35
CA TYR A 628 -17.93 19.73 -6.75
C TYR A 628 -18.03 21.20 -7.19
N ASN A 629 -17.67 21.48 -8.42
CA ASN A 629 -17.76 22.82 -9.00
C ASN A 629 -19.23 23.28 -9.11
N ARG A 630 -20.13 22.34 -9.45
CA ARG A 630 -21.58 22.53 -9.42
C ARG A 630 -22.19 21.54 -8.43
N ALA A 631 -23.44 21.76 -8.05
CA ALA A 631 -24.16 20.78 -7.26
C ALA A 631 -24.45 19.54 -8.14
N GLU A 632 -24.15 18.36 -7.62
CA GLU A 632 -24.46 17.07 -8.26
C GLU A 632 -25.74 16.49 -7.64
N ILE A 633 -26.54 15.81 -8.43
CA ILE A 633 -27.78 15.13 -8.01
C ILE A 633 -27.38 13.78 -7.43
N TRP A 634 -27.79 13.49 -6.20
CA TRP A 634 -27.50 12.24 -5.52
C TRP A 634 -28.69 11.33 -5.36
N THR A 635 -29.89 11.92 -5.35
CA THR A 635 -31.15 11.19 -5.25
C THR A 635 -32.19 11.87 -6.14
N SER A 636 -32.90 11.11 -6.94
CA SER A 636 -33.89 11.59 -7.90
C SER A 636 -35.25 10.90 -7.77
N GLU A 637 -35.54 10.29 -6.61
CA GLU A 637 -36.82 9.63 -6.37
C GLU A 637 -37.86 10.62 -5.89
N GLY A 638 -38.89 10.87 -6.71
CA GLY A 638 -39.99 11.76 -6.43
C GLY A 638 -39.75 13.20 -6.88
N GLU A 639 -40.58 14.13 -6.38
CA GLU A 639 -40.61 15.53 -6.82
C GLU A 639 -39.45 16.40 -6.26
N GLU A 640 -38.59 15.88 -5.37
CA GLU A 640 -37.49 16.62 -4.74
C GLU A 640 -36.12 16.01 -5.07
N GLU A 641 -35.42 16.57 -6.04
CA GLU A 641 -34.02 16.30 -6.29
C GLU A 641 -33.14 16.78 -5.14
N GLN A 642 -32.39 15.87 -4.50
CA GLN A 642 -31.40 16.27 -3.51
C GLN A 642 -30.03 16.51 -4.16
N THR A 643 -29.58 17.73 -4.11
CA THR A 643 -28.31 18.16 -4.69
C THR A 643 -27.31 18.62 -3.61
N THR A 644 -26.04 18.34 -3.83
CA THR A 644 -24.99 18.85 -2.95
C THR A 644 -23.72 19.22 -3.72
N LYS A 645 -23.04 20.27 -3.24
CA LYS A 645 -21.66 20.58 -3.68
C LYS A 645 -20.60 19.86 -2.85
N ARG A 646 -20.95 19.28 -1.69
CA ARG A 646 -19.98 18.54 -0.88
C ARG A 646 -19.82 17.13 -1.47
N MET A 647 -18.58 16.69 -1.58
CA MET A 647 -18.32 15.28 -1.93
C MET A 647 -18.75 14.39 -0.75
N PRO A 648 -19.60 13.39 -0.97
CA PRO A 648 -20.03 12.46 0.05
C PRO A 648 -18.87 11.65 0.65
N ARG A 649 -19.10 11.11 1.84
CA ARG A 649 -18.14 10.25 2.56
C ARG A 649 -16.77 10.90 2.81
N THR A 650 -16.73 12.24 2.84
CA THR A 650 -15.50 13.02 2.95
C THR A 650 -15.59 13.93 4.17
N PRO A 651 -15.04 13.53 5.35
CA PRO A 651 -15.03 14.37 6.53
C PRO A 651 -14.08 15.56 6.35
N ASP A 652 -14.47 16.72 6.90
CA ASP A 652 -13.64 17.92 6.87
C ASP A 652 -12.42 17.81 7.82
N TYR A 653 -12.51 16.94 8.83
CA TYR A 653 -11.50 16.75 9.88
C TYR A 653 -11.33 15.26 10.17
N TYR A 654 -10.09 14.77 10.16
CA TYR A 654 -9.75 13.43 10.61
C TYR A 654 -8.28 13.32 10.96
N GLY A 655 -7.92 12.30 11.72
CA GLY A 655 -6.55 12.13 12.14
C GLY A 655 -6.33 10.88 12.95
N TYR A 656 -5.09 10.70 13.39
CA TYR A 656 -4.67 9.56 14.18
C TYR A 656 -3.61 9.95 15.21
N PHE A 657 -3.42 9.07 16.18
CA PHE A 657 -2.22 9.06 17.00
C PHE A 657 -1.76 7.63 17.28
N THR A 658 -0.46 7.47 17.54
CA THR A 658 0.12 6.26 18.10
C THR A 658 1.11 6.64 19.18
N PHE A 659 0.98 6.04 20.35
CA PHE A 659 1.93 6.13 21.45
C PHE A 659 2.45 4.74 21.76
N THR A 660 3.78 4.58 21.81
CA THR A 660 4.43 3.33 22.20
C THR A 660 5.38 3.60 23.34
N SER A 661 5.43 2.72 24.33
CA SER A 661 6.40 2.78 25.41
C SER A 661 6.93 1.39 25.74
N ALA A 662 8.24 1.30 25.93
CA ALA A 662 8.94 0.08 26.33
C ALA A 662 9.69 0.32 27.67
N PRO A 663 8.96 0.38 28.80
CA PRO A 663 9.55 0.67 30.11
C PRO A 663 10.49 -0.44 30.59
N LEU A 664 10.37 -1.65 30.03
CA LEU A 664 11.25 -2.79 30.32
C LEU A 664 11.68 -3.45 29.00
N LYS A 665 12.84 -4.09 28.97
CA LYS A 665 13.34 -4.82 27.79
C LYS A 665 12.40 -5.94 27.31
N SER A 666 11.61 -6.51 28.21
CA SER A 666 10.67 -7.61 27.92
C SER A 666 9.22 -7.17 27.78
N PHE A 667 8.87 -5.94 28.14
CA PHE A 667 7.51 -5.45 28.14
C PHE A 667 7.40 -4.12 27.40
N ASP A 668 6.49 -4.07 26.46
CA ASP A 668 6.08 -2.85 25.77
C ASP A 668 4.56 -2.76 25.64
N PHE A 669 4.06 -1.56 25.52
CA PHE A 669 2.66 -1.31 25.24
C PHE A 669 2.47 -0.22 24.19
N SER A 670 1.36 -0.26 23.52
CA SER A 670 0.95 0.77 22.57
C SER A 670 -0.50 1.20 22.79
N LEU A 671 -0.69 2.51 22.71
CA LEU A 671 -1.99 3.16 22.64
C LEU A 671 -2.10 3.84 21.29
N SER A 672 -3.14 3.53 20.53
CA SER A 672 -3.34 4.13 19.20
C SER A 672 -4.80 4.48 19.01
N GLY A 673 -5.07 5.45 18.14
CA GLY A 673 -6.45 5.81 17.87
C GLY A 673 -6.61 6.61 16.60
N THR A 674 -7.84 6.63 16.09
CA THR A 674 -8.26 7.44 14.96
C THR A 674 -9.46 8.29 15.32
N TYR A 675 -9.53 9.48 14.74
CA TYR A 675 -10.66 10.37 14.79
C TYR A 675 -11.21 10.60 13.39
N THR A 676 -12.52 10.45 13.22
CA THR A 676 -13.24 10.76 11.98
C THR A 676 -14.36 11.76 12.31
N GLY A 677 -14.30 12.95 11.72
CA GLY A 677 -15.30 13.98 11.86
C GLY A 677 -16.60 13.64 11.12
N LYS A 678 -17.59 14.51 11.28
CA LYS A 678 -18.88 14.40 10.58
C LYS A 678 -18.69 14.55 9.06
N MET A 679 -19.47 13.80 8.30
CA MET A 679 -19.54 13.85 6.83
C MET A 679 -20.99 13.72 6.37
N ILE A 680 -21.24 13.92 5.09
CA ILE A 680 -22.51 13.60 4.46
C ILE A 680 -22.40 12.25 3.74
N VAL A 681 -23.45 11.46 3.78
CA VAL A 681 -23.54 10.16 3.09
C VAL A 681 -24.91 10.04 2.42
N PRO A 682 -25.02 9.48 1.22
CA PRO A 682 -26.31 9.13 0.64
C PRO A 682 -26.94 7.97 1.43
N HIS A 683 -28.24 7.99 1.59
CA HIS A 683 -29.06 6.94 2.18
C HIS A 683 -30.24 6.68 1.23
N MET A 684 -30.20 5.56 0.54
CA MET A 684 -31.17 5.25 -0.51
C MET A 684 -32.47 4.67 0.09
N ALA A 685 -33.58 4.88 -0.62
CA ALA A 685 -34.87 4.31 -0.25
C ALA A 685 -34.82 2.76 -0.26
N GLY A 686 -35.57 2.18 0.63
CA GLY A 686 -35.63 0.75 0.90
C GLY A 686 -36.09 0.55 2.35
N TYR A 687 -35.17 0.55 3.29
CA TYR A 687 -35.48 0.60 4.72
C TYR A 687 -36.13 1.93 5.14
N ILE A 688 -35.67 3.03 4.55
CA ILE A 688 -36.30 4.35 4.66
C ILE A 688 -37.26 4.57 3.48
N GLU A 689 -38.31 5.37 3.69
CA GLU A 689 -39.35 5.62 2.66
C GLU A 689 -38.85 6.40 1.45
N LYS A 690 -37.92 7.36 1.65
CA LYS A 690 -37.39 8.24 0.62
C LYS A 690 -35.88 8.40 0.74
N SER A 691 -35.18 8.34 -0.40
CA SER A 691 -33.75 8.61 -0.47
C SER A 691 -33.39 10.00 0.01
N ARG A 692 -32.33 10.15 0.79
CA ARG A 692 -31.88 11.44 1.34
C ARG A 692 -30.39 11.48 1.65
N MET A 693 -29.85 12.69 1.83
CA MET A 693 -28.48 12.91 2.31
C MET A 693 -28.48 13.00 3.85
N GLU A 694 -27.74 12.11 4.48
CA GLU A 694 -27.61 12.07 5.95
C GLU A 694 -26.29 12.68 6.43
N HIS A 695 -26.35 13.27 7.64
CA HIS A 695 -25.18 13.72 8.38
C HIS A 695 -24.73 12.67 9.38
N THR A 696 -23.53 12.15 9.22
CA THR A 696 -22.98 11.13 10.12
C THR A 696 -22.62 11.69 11.49
N SER A 697 -22.54 10.79 12.48
CA SER A 697 -21.87 11.07 13.75
C SER A 697 -20.36 11.20 13.54
N GLN A 698 -19.66 11.75 14.54
CA GLN A 698 -18.20 11.67 14.63
C GLN A 698 -17.79 10.38 15.37
N PHE A 699 -16.58 9.87 15.06
CA PHE A 699 -16.06 8.63 15.62
C PHE A 699 -14.69 8.82 16.25
N VAL A 700 -14.48 8.15 17.38
CA VAL A 700 -13.18 8.01 18.04
C VAL A 700 -12.93 6.51 18.23
N ASP A 701 -11.95 5.98 17.54
CA ASP A 701 -11.48 4.60 17.71
C ASP A 701 -10.20 4.61 18.55
N LEU A 702 -10.24 4.03 19.75
CA LEU A 702 -9.10 3.96 20.67
C LEU A 702 -8.72 2.50 20.89
N ASN A 703 -7.42 2.19 20.77
CA ASN A 703 -6.88 0.85 20.83
C ASN A 703 -5.74 0.75 21.86
N LEU A 704 -5.72 -0.33 22.63
CA LEU A 704 -4.63 -0.66 23.57
C LEU A 704 -4.07 -2.05 23.23
N LYS A 705 -2.74 -2.15 23.13
CA LYS A 705 -2.03 -3.41 22.98
C LYS A 705 -0.90 -3.51 24.00
N LEU A 706 -0.75 -4.68 24.59
CA LEU A 706 0.32 -5.05 25.52
C LEU A 706 1.11 -6.20 24.93
N ASN A 707 2.43 -6.14 25.02
CA ASN A 707 3.34 -7.17 24.56
C ASN A 707 4.28 -7.59 25.70
N TYR A 708 4.51 -8.89 25.84
CA TYR A 708 5.54 -9.42 26.70
C TYR A 708 6.39 -10.43 25.93
N THR A 709 7.72 -10.20 25.92
CA THR A 709 8.68 -11.00 25.14
C THR A 709 9.54 -11.86 26.07
N PHE A 710 9.50 -13.16 25.83
CA PHE A 710 10.34 -14.16 26.49
C PHE A 710 11.50 -14.53 25.56
N VAL A 711 12.71 -14.63 26.10
CA VAL A 711 13.83 -15.27 25.43
C VAL A 711 13.80 -16.75 25.80
N LEU A 712 13.54 -17.64 24.83
CA LEU A 712 13.38 -19.07 25.08
C LEU A 712 14.74 -19.78 25.15
N LYS A 713 15.50 -19.68 24.07
CA LYS A 713 16.83 -20.28 23.97
C LYS A 713 17.61 -19.59 22.85
N ASP A 714 18.90 -19.29 23.11
CA ASP A 714 19.79 -18.62 22.17
C ASP A 714 19.12 -17.35 21.59
N HIS A 715 18.71 -17.38 20.33
CA HIS A 715 18.09 -16.24 19.61
C HIS A 715 16.58 -16.36 19.44
N ILE A 716 15.96 -17.46 19.91
CA ILE A 716 14.52 -17.67 19.75
C ILE A 716 13.77 -16.88 20.82
N LYS A 717 12.89 -16.00 20.36
CA LYS A 717 12.02 -15.18 21.19
C LYS A 717 10.57 -15.60 21.00
N MET A 718 9.82 -15.62 22.09
CA MET A 718 8.37 -15.79 22.09
C MET A 718 7.75 -14.51 22.65
N GLN A 719 6.86 -13.88 21.89
CA GLN A 719 6.09 -12.74 22.33
C GLN A 719 4.63 -13.13 22.50
N VAL A 720 4.09 -12.86 23.68
CA VAL A 720 2.65 -12.94 23.96
C VAL A 720 2.10 -11.53 23.91
N ASN A 721 1.01 -11.32 23.19
CA ASN A 721 0.37 -10.03 23.09
C ASN A 721 -1.14 -10.14 23.34
N GLY A 722 -1.74 -9.04 23.76
CA GLY A 722 -3.18 -8.97 23.97
C GLY A 722 -3.62 -7.52 24.12
N GLY A 723 -4.93 -7.30 23.95
CA GLY A 723 -5.45 -5.95 24.03
C GLY A 723 -6.89 -5.81 23.60
N VAL A 724 -7.27 -4.57 23.40
CA VAL A 724 -8.62 -4.18 23.00
C VAL A 724 -8.53 -3.14 21.90
N GLN A 725 -9.20 -3.39 20.79
CA GLN A 725 -9.41 -2.41 19.72
C GLN A 725 -10.80 -1.79 19.87
N ASN A 726 -10.93 -0.52 19.48
CA ASN A 726 -12.16 0.27 19.60
C ASN A 726 -12.78 0.20 21.01
N ILE A 727 -12.00 0.59 22.02
CA ILE A 727 -12.35 0.51 23.44
C ILE A 727 -13.72 1.15 23.72
N PHE A 728 -14.05 2.25 23.04
CA PHE A 728 -15.31 2.95 23.24
C PHE A 728 -16.48 2.34 22.46
N ASN A 729 -16.26 1.27 21.68
CA ASN A 729 -17.23 0.70 20.76
C ASN A 729 -17.88 1.77 19.87
N SER A 730 -17.03 2.64 19.33
CA SER A 730 -17.43 3.73 18.43
C SER A 730 -17.77 3.13 17.07
N PHE A 731 -19.03 2.78 16.86
CA PHE A 731 -19.55 2.10 15.69
C PHE A 731 -20.84 2.77 15.24
N GLN A 732 -21.25 2.61 14.00
CA GLN A 732 -22.51 3.17 13.48
C GLN A 732 -23.70 2.63 14.32
N LYS A 733 -24.64 3.51 14.66
CA LYS A 733 -25.78 3.18 15.51
C LYS A 733 -27.14 3.18 14.77
N ASP A 734 -27.18 3.86 13.65
CA ASP A 734 -28.33 4.03 12.78
C ASP A 734 -28.22 3.14 11.54
N LEU A 735 -27.89 1.87 11.77
CA LEU A 735 -27.83 0.85 10.74
C LEU A 735 -29.23 0.54 10.19
N ASP A 736 -29.30 0.34 8.88
CA ASP A 736 -30.50 -0.21 8.26
C ASP A 736 -30.68 -1.68 8.64
N LYS A 737 -31.93 -2.12 8.72
CA LYS A 737 -32.31 -3.46 9.16
C LYS A 737 -33.04 -4.25 8.09
N GLY A 738 -32.85 -5.57 8.15
CA GLY A 738 -33.58 -6.51 7.32
C GLY A 738 -33.19 -6.51 5.86
N GLU A 739 -34.05 -7.07 5.02
CA GLU A 739 -33.79 -7.35 3.61
C GLU A 739 -33.83 -6.12 2.70
N PHE A 740 -34.49 -5.04 3.12
CA PHE A 740 -34.59 -3.79 2.36
C PHE A 740 -33.53 -2.75 2.75
N ARG A 741 -32.48 -3.16 3.47
CA ARG A 741 -31.38 -2.27 3.88
C ARG A 741 -30.66 -1.67 2.67
N ASP A 742 -30.28 -0.41 2.77
CA ASP A 742 -29.27 0.16 1.88
C ASP A 742 -27.87 -0.31 2.31
N ALA A 743 -27.33 -1.30 1.59
CA ALA A 743 -25.98 -1.81 1.86
C ALA A 743 -24.90 -0.72 1.75
N GLY A 744 -25.15 0.34 0.97
CA GLY A 744 -24.30 1.50 0.84
C GLY A 744 -24.34 2.44 2.05
N TYR A 745 -25.38 2.39 2.90
CA TYR A 745 -25.50 3.22 4.10
C TYR A 745 -24.69 2.66 5.27
N PHE A 746 -23.40 2.46 5.05
CA PHE A 746 -22.43 1.99 6.03
C PHE A 746 -21.24 2.93 6.13
N TYR A 747 -20.88 3.38 7.33
CA TYR A 747 -19.85 4.38 7.57
C TYR A 747 -19.26 4.27 8.98
N GLY A 748 -18.15 4.96 9.24
CA GLY A 748 -17.46 4.94 10.54
C GLY A 748 -16.36 3.89 10.63
N PRO A 749 -15.95 3.51 11.86
CA PRO A 749 -14.94 2.49 12.08
C PRO A 749 -15.34 1.14 11.50
N THR A 750 -14.40 0.46 10.87
CA THR A 750 -14.64 -0.82 10.20
C THR A 750 -14.86 -1.98 11.17
N GLN A 751 -14.51 -1.82 12.44
CA GLN A 751 -14.68 -2.87 13.47
C GLN A 751 -15.29 -2.31 14.75
N PRO A 752 -16.19 -3.08 15.40
CA PRO A 752 -16.66 -2.80 16.75
C PRO A 752 -15.56 -3.06 17.78
N ARG A 753 -15.86 -2.90 19.07
CA ARG A 753 -14.95 -3.29 20.14
C ARG A 753 -14.48 -4.73 19.96
N THR A 754 -13.17 -4.93 19.90
CA THR A 754 -12.58 -6.24 19.62
C THR A 754 -11.50 -6.55 20.63
N TYR A 755 -11.68 -7.65 21.37
CA TYR A 755 -10.68 -8.21 22.29
C TYR A 755 -9.78 -9.17 21.52
N PHE A 756 -8.47 -9.13 21.76
CA PHE A 756 -7.56 -10.05 21.07
C PHE A 756 -6.47 -10.57 22.00
N VAL A 757 -6.00 -11.76 21.69
CA VAL A 757 -4.82 -12.39 22.28
C VAL A 757 -4.03 -13.07 21.15
N GLY A 758 -2.71 -12.97 21.21
CA GLY A 758 -1.84 -13.54 20.20
C GLY A 758 -0.51 -14.02 20.77
N ILE A 759 0.12 -14.89 20.00
CA ILE A 759 1.46 -15.40 20.24
C ILE A 759 2.28 -15.26 18.98
N LYS A 760 3.56 -14.86 19.13
CA LYS A 760 4.52 -14.77 18.03
C LYS A 760 5.85 -15.42 18.46
N ILE A 761 6.38 -16.30 17.62
CA ILE A 761 7.69 -16.93 17.80
C ILE A 761 8.58 -16.46 16.65
N MET A 762 9.79 -16.03 16.96
CA MET A 762 10.73 -15.46 15.99
C MET A 762 12.17 -15.63 16.46
N ASN A 763 13.12 -15.58 15.52
CA ASN A 763 14.55 -15.47 15.76
C ASN A 763 15.12 -14.12 15.33
#